data_b069bdf96f94ce8b8098465a720944bc
#
_entry.id   b069bdf96f94ce8b8098465a720944bc
#
_cell.length_a   1.000
_cell.length_b   1.000
_cell.length_c   1.000
_cell.angle_alpha   90.00
_cell.angle_beta   90.00
_cell.angle_gamma   90.00
#
_symmetry.space_group_name_H-M   'P 1'
#
loop_
_entity.id
_entity.type
_entity.pdbx_description
1 polymer ?
#
loop_
_entity_poly.entity_id
_entity_poly.type
_entity_poly.pdbx_seq_one_letter_code
_entity_poly.pdbx_strand_id
1 'polypeptide(L)'
;MLTANTALLREEDDVLVDIRDYVARQENKGLLRFLTCGSVDDGKSTLIGRLLFDTKLIFEDQLAALENDSRKHGTAGDEIDFALLVDGLEAEREQGITIDVAYRFFSTPRRKFIVADTPGHEQYTRNMATGASTADVAIVLVDARQGILPQTRRHSMIASLLGIRHIVLAVNKIDLVGFDEAVFERIAAEYRAFAEELGFETIQPIPLSARYGDNVIRSSGKTPWYEGPSLLEHLETVDIEAEAEAKPFRFPVQYVSRPNLDFRGFSGTVASGRIGVGERVSVAKSGKQTRIRRIVTQDGDLEVASEGQAVTLLLDDEVELSRGNMLVTPQARPHVADQFSATLVWFDEKPLLPGRSYILRTETDEVSATVSQLKHRRNINNFAEEAATSLDLNEVGLCNFSLQAPIAFDAFSDNRTTGAFILIDRLTNATVGAGMIQRPLRRAANIHWQALDVTRQSRAELKHQKPAVLWFTGLSGSGKSTIASLLEKKLHAAGRHTYVLDGDNIRHGLNRDLGFTDEGRVENIRRVAETAKLMADAGLIVLVSFISPFRAERRMARELMNEGEFVEVFVDTPFEECARRDPKGLYAKALNGEIQNFTGVDSPYETPERADIHIETTARAPEELVDEVEAWLKERGYC
;
A
#
# COMPACT_ATOMS: atom_id res chain seq x y z
N MET A 1 33.46 -35.04 32.60
CA MET A 1 32.73 -35.25 31.36
C MET A 1 32.66 -33.97 30.51
N LEU A 2 33.82 -33.34 30.29
CA LEU A 2 33.95 -32.10 29.48
C LEU A 2 35.03 -32.26 28.38
N THR A 3 35.42 -33.50 28.08
CA THR A 3 36.51 -33.80 27.14
C THR A 3 36.10 -34.62 25.91
N ALA A 4 34.80 -34.91 25.75
CA ALA A 4 34.33 -35.70 24.62
C ALA A 4 33.76 -34.87 23.46
N ASN A 5 33.40 -33.59 23.68
CA ASN A 5 32.80 -32.75 22.63
C ASN A 5 33.82 -31.90 21.82
N THR A 6 35.11 -31.99 22.19
CA THR A 6 36.18 -31.26 21.47
C THR A 6 36.84 -32.13 20.39
N ALA A 7 36.51 -33.43 20.32
CA ALA A 7 37.10 -34.36 19.36
C ALA A 7 36.31 -34.49 18.04
N LEU A 8 35.03 -34.09 18.01
CA LEU A 8 34.21 -34.14 16.78
C LEU A 8 34.34 -32.89 15.88
N LEU A 9 35.14 -31.89 16.30
CA LEU A 9 35.49 -30.71 15.49
C LEU A 9 36.90 -30.80 14.90
N ARG A 10 37.52 -31.98 14.94
CA ARG A 10 38.95 -32.19 14.57
C ARG A 10 39.17 -33.11 13.38
N GLU A 11 38.24 -33.34 12.52
CA GLU A 11 38.48 -34.05 11.26
C GLU A 11 37.82 -33.35 10.10
N GLU A 12 38.28 -32.17 9.76
CA GLU A 12 38.34 -31.57 8.42
C GLU A 12 39.02 -30.21 8.55
N ASP A 13 40.28 -30.18 8.11
CA ASP A 13 41.17 -29.02 7.98
C ASP A 13 41.49 -28.20 9.25
N ASP A 14 42.64 -28.49 9.83
CA ASP A 14 43.40 -27.74 10.80
C ASP A 14 43.82 -26.36 10.28
N VAL A 15 42.85 -25.47 10.09
CA VAL A 15 43.10 -24.05 9.96
C VAL A 15 42.38 -23.39 11.16
N LEU A 16 43.17 -22.88 12.10
CA LEU A 16 42.71 -21.89 13.07
C LEU A 16 42.10 -20.70 12.30
N VAL A 17 40.84 -20.80 11.93
CA VAL A 17 40.10 -19.68 11.30
C VAL A 17 40.03 -18.61 12.34
N ASP A 18 40.81 -17.54 12.14
CA ASP A 18 40.67 -16.31 12.97
C ASP A 18 39.20 -15.89 12.96
N ILE A 19 38.65 -15.62 14.13
CA ILE A 19 37.26 -15.15 14.30
C ILE A 19 36.98 -13.99 13.35
N ARG A 20 37.95 -13.15 13.05
CA ARG A 20 37.83 -12.05 12.10
C ARG A 20 37.61 -12.53 10.67
N ASP A 21 38.35 -13.57 10.25
CA ASP A 21 38.16 -14.17 8.92
C ASP A 21 36.81 -14.88 8.80
N TYR A 22 36.35 -15.51 9.88
CA TYR A 22 35.01 -16.09 9.92
C TYR A 22 33.93 -15.02 9.79
N VAL A 23 34.01 -13.92 10.55
CA VAL A 23 33.08 -12.78 10.49
C VAL A 23 33.11 -12.14 9.09
N ALA A 24 34.29 -11.86 8.55
CA ALA A 24 34.44 -11.30 7.20
C ALA A 24 33.85 -12.20 6.11
N ARG A 25 34.03 -13.54 6.22
CA ARG A 25 33.38 -14.49 5.30
C ARG A 25 31.88 -14.51 5.45
N GLN A 26 31.35 -14.34 6.68
CA GLN A 26 29.91 -14.26 6.90
C GLN A 26 29.32 -12.94 6.37
N GLU A 27 30.04 -11.82 6.51
CA GLU A 27 29.63 -10.51 5.99
C GLU A 27 29.56 -10.47 4.45
N ASN A 28 30.49 -11.14 3.79
CA ASN A 28 30.59 -11.17 2.32
C ASN A 28 29.66 -12.20 1.64
N LYS A 29 28.85 -12.97 2.39
CA LYS A 29 27.89 -13.89 1.77
C LYS A 29 26.73 -13.10 1.16
N GLY A 30 26.40 -13.36 -0.09
CA GLY A 30 25.21 -12.84 -0.74
C GLY A 30 23.94 -13.20 0.04
N LEU A 31 22.96 -12.32 0.04
CA LEU A 31 21.66 -12.51 0.67
C LEU A 31 20.61 -12.79 -0.40
N LEU A 32 19.84 -13.86 -0.26
CA LEU A 32 18.66 -14.15 -1.07
C LEU A 32 17.39 -14.06 -0.22
N ARG A 33 16.43 -13.28 -0.68
CA ARG A 33 15.10 -13.22 -0.11
C ARG A 33 14.15 -14.01 -1.01
N PHE A 34 13.44 -14.98 -0.45
CA PHE A 34 12.46 -15.72 -1.21
C PHE A 34 11.16 -15.91 -0.41
N LEU A 35 10.05 -16.07 -1.12
CA LEU A 35 8.78 -16.42 -0.51
C LEU A 35 8.30 -17.78 -0.98
N THR A 36 7.46 -18.41 -0.17
CA THR A 36 6.65 -19.55 -0.58
C THR A 36 5.21 -19.11 -0.80
N CYS A 37 4.63 -19.46 -1.94
CA CYS A 37 3.24 -19.18 -2.27
C CYS A 37 2.59 -20.36 -2.99
N GLY A 38 1.27 -20.36 -3.08
CA GLY A 38 0.46 -21.48 -3.61
C GLY A 38 -0.86 -21.58 -2.87
N SER A 39 -1.66 -22.56 -3.20
CA SER A 39 -2.97 -22.76 -2.57
C SER A 39 -2.85 -23.27 -1.12
N VAL A 40 -3.97 -23.26 -0.42
CA VAL A 40 -4.06 -23.93 0.89
C VAL A 40 -3.73 -25.41 0.70
N ASP A 41 -3.04 -26.00 1.66
CA ASP A 41 -2.59 -27.42 1.67
C ASP A 41 -1.55 -27.82 0.60
N ASP A 42 -0.98 -26.89 -0.17
CA ASP A 42 0.13 -27.22 -1.08
C ASP A 42 1.44 -27.58 -0.35
N GLY A 43 1.52 -27.35 0.98
CA GLY A 43 2.66 -27.74 1.83
C GLY A 43 3.73 -26.67 1.97
N LYS A 44 3.36 -25.37 1.93
CA LYS A 44 4.28 -24.22 2.07
C LYS A 44 5.06 -24.26 3.37
N SER A 45 4.37 -24.23 4.52
CA SER A 45 4.98 -24.25 5.85
C SER A 45 5.77 -25.56 6.10
N THR A 46 5.27 -26.70 5.57
CA THR A 46 6.00 -27.97 5.61
C THR A 46 7.34 -27.90 4.88
N LEU A 47 7.38 -27.25 3.70
CA LEU A 47 8.62 -27.09 2.92
C LEU A 47 9.64 -26.21 3.65
N ILE A 48 9.19 -25.10 4.22
CA ILE A 48 10.06 -24.21 5.00
C ILE A 48 10.58 -24.93 6.24
N GLY A 49 9.71 -25.57 7.00
CA GLY A 49 10.10 -26.34 8.18
C GLY A 49 11.09 -27.44 7.84
N ARG A 50 10.92 -28.12 6.69
CA ARG A 50 11.86 -29.12 6.17
C ARG A 50 13.21 -28.52 5.80
N LEU A 51 13.25 -27.38 5.12
CA LEU A 51 14.49 -26.66 4.82
C LEU A 51 15.25 -26.28 6.10
N LEU A 52 14.55 -25.74 7.10
CA LEU A 52 15.16 -25.37 8.39
C LEU A 52 15.70 -26.59 9.15
N PHE A 53 14.97 -27.69 9.13
CA PHE A 53 15.39 -28.94 9.77
C PHE A 53 16.65 -29.54 9.10
N ASP A 54 16.62 -29.68 7.79
CA ASP A 54 17.68 -30.34 7.04
C ASP A 54 18.98 -29.49 6.98
N THR A 55 18.87 -28.15 7.12
CA THR A 55 20.03 -27.24 7.25
C THR A 55 20.62 -27.19 8.66
N LYS A 56 20.12 -28.02 9.59
CA LYS A 56 20.61 -28.18 10.97
C LYS A 56 20.59 -26.89 11.80
N LEU A 57 19.60 -26.02 11.56
CA LEU A 57 19.43 -24.75 12.29
C LEU A 57 18.44 -24.83 13.44
N ILE A 58 17.86 -25.99 13.66
CA ILE A 58 16.96 -26.27 14.78
C ILE A 58 17.77 -26.81 15.92
N PHE A 59 17.68 -26.18 17.08
CA PHE A 59 18.33 -26.63 18.29
C PHE A 59 17.64 -27.87 18.85
N GLU A 60 18.37 -28.72 19.59
CA GLU A 60 17.87 -30.01 20.14
C GLU A 60 16.63 -29.83 21.04
N ASP A 61 16.56 -28.74 21.80
CA ASP A 61 15.42 -28.39 22.64
C ASP A 61 14.17 -28.02 21.82
N GLN A 62 14.35 -27.30 20.71
CA GLN A 62 13.28 -26.99 19.76
C GLN A 62 12.78 -28.25 19.04
N LEU A 63 13.67 -29.17 18.69
CA LEU A 63 13.31 -30.43 18.07
C LEU A 63 12.48 -31.29 19.02
N ALA A 64 12.89 -31.39 20.30
CA ALA A 64 12.13 -32.12 21.30
C ALA A 64 10.74 -31.53 21.58
N ALA A 65 10.63 -30.18 21.56
CA ALA A 65 9.35 -29.49 21.65
C ALA A 65 8.46 -29.80 20.43
N LEU A 66 9.03 -29.74 19.21
CA LEU A 66 8.33 -30.04 17.97
C LEU A 66 7.79 -31.48 17.93
N GLU A 67 8.58 -32.47 18.37
CA GLU A 67 8.12 -33.86 18.48
C GLU A 67 6.91 -34.02 19.42
N ASN A 68 6.93 -33.31 20.55
CA ASN A 68 5.82 -33.31 21.49
C ASN A 68 4.57 -32.61 20.94
N ASP A 69 4.75 -31.48 20.26
CA ASP A 69 3.66 -30.73 19.65
C ASP A 69 3.09 -31.46 18.42
N SER A 70 3.92 -32.12 17.63
CA SER A 70 3.49 -32.98 16.52
C SER A 70 2.56 -34.11 16.97
N ARG A 71 2.82 -34.71 18.15
CA ARG A 71 1.94 -35.74 18.72
C ARG A 71 0.60 -35.20 19.21
N LYS A 72 0.54 -33.92 19.61
CA LYS A 72 -0.68 -33.30 20.16
C LYS A 72 -1.54 -32.63 19.11
N HIS A 73 -0.93 -31.95 18.17
CA HIS A 73 -1.58 -31.05 17.22
C HIS A 73 -1.20 -31.31 15.76
N GLY A 74 -0.25 -32.23 15.50
CA GLY A 74 0.24 -32.50 14.15
C GLY A 74 -0.77 -33.20 13.26
N THR A 75 -0.74 -32.88 11.98
CA THR A 75 -1.55 -33.48 10.91
C THR A 75 -0.81 -34.61 10.19
N ALA A 76 0.47 -34.86 10.53
CA ALA A 76 1.36 -35.81 9.86
C ALA A 76 1.28 -37.25 10.41
N GLY A 77 0.36 -37.56 11.33
CA GLY A 77 0.26 -38.86 12.00
C GLY A 77 1.37 -39.06 13.03
N ASP A 78 2.08 -40.19 12.99
CA ASP A 78 3.19 -40.48 13.93
C ASP A 78 4.52 -39.81 13.56
N GLU A 79 4.59 -39.09 12.44
CA GLU A 79 5.78 -38.39 11.98
C GLU A 79 5.82 -36.93 12.46
N ILE A 80 7.01 -36.30 12.41
CA ILE A 80 7.20 -34.90 12.78
C ILE A 80 6.45 -34.01 11.79
N ASP A 81 5.60 -33.14 12.30
CA ASP A 81 4.94 -32.12 11.49
C ASP A 81 5.79 -30.84 11.43
N PHE A 82 6.51 -30.67 10.34
CA PHE A 82 7.40 -29.53 10.12
C PHE A 82 6.67 -28.20 9.98
N ALA A 83 5.38 -28.19 9.67
CA ALA A 83 4.60 -26.97 9.59
C ALA A 83 4.55 -26.23 10.94
N LEU A 84 4.48 -26.95 12.04
CA LEU A 84 4.46 -26.40 13.40
C LEU A 84 5.73 -25.59 13.77
N LEU A 85 6.85 -25.75 13.04
CA LEU A 85 8.04 -24.91 13.21
C LEU A 85 7.82 -23.46 12.74
N VAL A 86 6.92 -23.27 11.81
CA VAL A 86 6.69 -21.99 11.15
C VAL A 86 5.49 -21.29 11.71
N ASP A 87 4.45 -22.03 12.09
CA ASP A 87 3.18 -21.52 12.63
C ASP A 87 3.41 -20.87 14.00
N GLY A 88 3.45 -19.53 14.01
CA GLY A 88 3.78 -18.74 15.20
C GLY A 88 2.59 -18.33 16.03
N LEU A 89 1.41 -18.17 15.41
CA LEU A 89 0.18 -17.72 16.07
C LEU A 89 -0.65 -18.90 16.57
N GLU A 90 -1.27 -18.74 17.72
CA GLU A 90 -2.18 -19.76 18.27
C GLU A 90 -3.35 -20.03 17.30
N ALA A 91 -3.89 -19.00 16.68
CA ALA A 91 -4.94 -19.11 15.66
C ALA A 91 -4.50 -19.87 14.40
N GLU A 92 -3.24 -19.77 13.99
CA GLU A 92 -2.67 -20.53 12.86
C GLU A 92 -2.61 -22.02 13.19
N ARG A 93 -2.17 -22.35 14.43
CA ARG A 93 -2.09 -23.73 14.92
C ARG A 93 -3.47 -24.37 15.07
N GLU A 94 -4.47 -23.61 15.54
CA GLU A 94 -5.86 -24.09 15.68
C GLU A 94 -6.54 -24.31 14.33
N GLN A 95 -6.31 -23.42 13.36
CA GLN A 95 -6.96 -23.47 12.04
C GLN A 95 -6.16 -24.25 10.99
N GLY A 96 -4.87 -24.50 11.24
CA GLY A 96 -3.97 -25.17 10.30
C GLY A 96 -3.70 -24.37 9.03
N ILE A 97 -3.80 -23.04 9.10
CA ILE A 97 -3.56 -22.14 7.97
C ILE A 97 -2.63 -20.99 8.38
N THR A 98 -1.75 -20.57 7.49
CA THR A 98 -0.96 -19.35 7.66
C THR A 98 -1.87 -18.13 7.47
N ILE A 99 -1.87 -17.21 8.43
CA ILE A 99 -2.68 -15.98 8.43
C ILE A 99 -1.82 -14.77 8.10
N ASP A 100 -0.68 -14.63 8.78
CA ASP A 100 0.25 -13.51 8.59
C ASP A 100 1.56 -13.96 7.94
N VAL A 101 2.40 -13.00 7.53
CA VAL A 101 3.72 -13.31 6.94
C VAL A 101 4.70 -13.64 8.06
N ALA A 102 5.24 -14.84 8.03
CA ALA A 102 6.29 -15.25 8.95
C ALA A 102 7.65 -15.23 8.25
N TYR A 103 8.60 -14.46 8.80
CA TYR A 103 9.98 -14.45 8.29
C TYR A 103 10.86 -15.41 9.07
N ARG A 104 11.63 -16.23 8.35
CA ARG A 104 12.64 -17.12 8.93
C ARG A 104 13.98 -16.88 8.25
N PHE A 105 15.04 -17.09 9.00
CA PHE A 105 16.41 -16.82 8.56
C PHE A 105 17.22 -18.09 8.63
N PHE A 106 17.98 -18.38 7.60
CA PHE A 106 18.95 -19.44 7.63
C PHE A 106 20.15 -19.12 6.72
N SER A 107 21.23 -19.86 6.88
CA SER A 107 22.43 -19.67 6.07
C SER A 107 23.07 -21.00 5.75
N THR A 108 23.67 -21.07 4.56
CA THR A 108 24.56 -22.16 4.15
C THR A 108 25.99 -21.62 4.08
N PRO A 109 26.98 -22.47 3.81
CA PRO A 109 28.35 -21.99 3.54
C PRO A 109 28.42 -20.98 2.38
N ARG A 110 27.48 -21.03 1.41
CA ARG A 110 27.49 -20.20 0.19
C ARG A 110 26.70 -18.93 0.32
N ARG A 111 25.50 -18.95 0.95
CA ARG A 111 24.54 -17.84 0.90
C ARG A 111 23.75 -17.72 2.20
N LYS A 112 23.28 -16.50 2.52
CA LYS A 112 22.28 -16.23 3.55
C LYS A 112 20.90 -16.17 2.92
N PHE A 113 19.89 -16.59 3.68
CA PHE A 113 18.50 -16.64 3.19
C PHE A 113 17.55 -16.00 4.18
N ILE A 114 16.58 -15.26 3.63
CA ILE A 114 15.37 -14.84 4.32
C ILE A 114 14.22 -15.48 3.57
N VAL A 115 13.44 -16.31 4.25
CA VAL A 115 12.21 -16.86 3.70
C VAL A 115 10.99 -16.21 4.32
N ALA A 116 10.06 -15.78 3.47
CA ALA A 116 8.73 -15.33 3.87
C ALA A 116 7.73 -16.47 3.63
N ASP A 117 7.16 -17.01 4.71
CA ASP A 117 5.99 -17.87 4.60
C ASP A 117 4.76 -17.01 4.41
N THR A 118 4.00 -17.27 3.34
CA THR A 118 2.84 -16.47 2.99
C THR A 118 1.55 -17.27 2.97
N PRO A 119 0.42 -16.65 3.37
CA PRO A 119 -0.87 -17.32 3.40
C PRO A 119 -1.30 -17.79 2.02
N GLY A 120 -1.96 -18.98 1.99
CA GLY A 120 -2.54 -19.54 0.76
C GLY A 120 -3.99 -19.13 0.53
N HIS A 121 -4.66 -18.57 1.53
CA HIS A 121 -6.09 -18.25 1.46
C HIS A 121 -6.34 -16.89 0.79
N GLU A 122 -7.39 -16.81 0.00
CA GLU A 122 -7.75 -15.62 -0.78
C GLU A 122 -7.90 -14.35 0.07
N GLN A 123 -8.50 -14.46 1.26
CA GLN A 123 -8.70 -13.33 2.18
C GLN A 123 -7.40 -12.68 2.68
N TYR A 124 -6.28 -13.41 2.61
CA TYR A 124 -4.97 -12.94 3.07
C TYR A 124 -4.02 -12.55 1.94
N THR A 125 -4.53 -12.29 0.74
CA THR A 125 -3.73 -11.88 -0.44
C THR A 125 -2.87 -10.65 -0.14
N ARG A 126 -3.32 -9.72 0.70
CA ARG A 126 -2.54 -8.57 1.17
C ARG A 126 -1.24 -9.01 1.86
N ASN A 127 -1.31 -10.03 2.72
CA ASN A 127 -0.14 -10.53 3.43
C ASN A 127 0.82 -11.23 2.46
N MET A 128 0.29 -11.99 1.49
CA MET A 128 1.11 -12.54 0.40
C MET A 128 1.84 -11.44 -0.39
N ALA A 129 1.14 -10.36 -0.76
CA ALA A 129 1.76 -9.24 -1.45
C ALA A 129 2.84 -8.55 -0.60
N THR A 130 2.66 -8.48 0.73
CA THR A 130 3.67 -7.97 1.66
C THR A 130 4.95 -8.82 1.61
N GLY A 131 4.83 -10.14 1.68
CA GLY A 131 6.00 -11.04 1.54
C GLY A 131 6.68 -10.94 0.18
N ALA A 132 5.88 -10.81 -0.89
CA ALA A 132 6.39 -10.72 -2.26
C ALA A 132 7.10 -9.40 -2.56
N SER A 133 6.74 -8.30 -1.89
CA SER A 133 7.29 -6.97 -2.16
C SER A 133 8.80 -6.85 -1.93
N THR A 134 9.37 -7.72 -1.09
CA THR A 134 10.80 -7.73 -0.74
C THR A 134 11.55 -8.96 -1.26
N ALA A 135 10.86 -9.90 -1.91
CA ALA A 135 11.46 -11.16 -2.36
C ALA A 135 12.13 -11.01 -3.73
N ASP A 136 13.20 -11.76 -3.90
CA ASP A 136 13.97 -11.88 -5.15
C ASP A 136 13.50 -13.09 -5.97
N VAL A 137 13.09 -14.16 -5.27
CA VAL A 137 12.63 -15.42 -5.86
C VAL A 137 11.28 -15.81 -5.24
N ALA A 138 10.36 -16.33 -6.04
CA ALA A 138 9.14 -16.95 -5.52
C ALA A 138 9.15 -18.47 -5.77
N ILE A 139 8.89 -19.22 -4.71
CA ILE A 139 8.65 -20.67 -4.77
C ILE A 139 7.14 -20.86 -4.84
N VAL A 140 6.65 -21.19 -6.01
CA VAL A 140 5.23 -21.46 -6.25
C VAL A 140 5.00 -22.96 -6.06
N LEU A 141 4.33 -23.31 -4.96
CA LEU A 141 3.99 -24.71 -4.68
C LEU A 141 2.71 -25.12 -5.41
N VAL A 142 2.75 -26.35 -5.91
CA VAL A 142 1.60 -26.99 -6.58
C VAL A 142 1.51 -28.44 -6.09
N ASP A 143 0.35 -28.85 -5.59
CA ASP A 143 0.09 -30.27 -5.27
C ASP A 143 0.02 -31.08 -6.56
N ALA A 144 0.91 -32.08 -6.71
CA ALA A 144 1.00 -32.92 -7.91
C ALA A 144 -0.32 -33.61 -8.29
N ARG A 145 -1.23 -33.84 -7.33
CA ARG A 145 -2.54 -34.43 -7.55
C ARG A 145 -3.56 -33.47 -8.16
N GLN A 146 -3.44 -32.16 -7.82
CA GLN A 146 -4.44 -31.13 -8.19
C GLN A 146 -4.02 -30.30 -9.40
N GLY A 147 -2.71 -30.11 -9.60
CA GLY A 147 -2.20 -29.24 -10.67
C GLY A 147 -2.39 -27.76 -10.36
N ILE A 148 -2.46 -26.93 -11.40
CA ILE A 148 -2.50 -25.48 -11.28
C ILE A 148 -3.91 -25.00 -10.94
N LEU A 149 -4.07 -24.41 -9.76
CA LEU A 149 -5.32 -23.87 -9.23
C LEU A 149 -5.44 -22.35 -9.51
N PRO A 150 -6.66 -21.76 -9.40
CA PRO A 150 -6.85 -20.32 -9.55
C PRO A 150 -5.97 -19.50 -8.60
N GLN A 151 -5.74 -19.98 -7.38
CA GLN A 151 -4.90 -19.31 -6.41
C GLN A 151 -3.40 -19.33 -6.82
N THR A 152 -2.93 -20.42 -7.42
CA THR A 152 -1.58 -20.51 -8.01
C THR A 152 -1.40 -19.44 -9.09
N ARG A 153 -2.39 -19.26 -9.96
CA ARG A 153 -2.40 -18.22 -11.01
C ARG A 153 -2.37 -16.81 -10.42
N ARG A 154 -3.21 -16.55 -9.40
CA ARG A 154 -3.26 -15.26 -8.70
C ARG A 154 -1.93 -14.90 -8.05
N HIS A 155 -1.32 -15.84 -7.32
CA HIS A 155 -0.04 -15.61 -6.65
C HIS A 155 1.10 -15.37 -7.65
N SER A 156 1.14 -16.12 -8.75
CA SER A 156 2.11 -15.91 -9.82
C SER A 156 1.96 -14.52 -10.47
N MET A 157 0.72 -14.08 -10.72
CA MET A 157 0.46 -12.73 -11.24
C MET A 157 0.91 -11.64 -10.25
N ILE A 158 0.61 -11.78 -8.97
CA ILE A 158 1.04 -10.81 -7.95
C ILE A 158 2.57 -10.79 -7.84
N ALA A 159 3.24 -11.96 -7.86
CA ALA A 159 4.69 -12.05 -7.86
C ALA A 159 5.30 -11.31 -9.07
N SER A 160 4.77 -11.52 -10.26
CA SER A 160 5.17 -10.79 -11.48
C SER A 160 4.97 -9.28 -11.35
N LEU A 161 3.77 -8.84 -10.91
CA LEU A 161 3.45 -7.43 -10.73
C LEU A 161 4.39 -6.75 -9.71
N LEU A 162 4.79 -7.46 -8.66
CA LEU A 162 5.74 -6.99 -7.66
C LEU A 162 7.21 -7.13 -8.10
N GLY A 163 7.43 -7.48 -9.37
CA GLY A 163 8.74 -7.48 -10.02
C GLY A 163 9.63 -8.67 -9.67
N ILE A 164 9.09 -9.76 -9.14
CA ILE A 164 9.83 -11.02 -8.99
C ILE A 164 10.05 -11.61 -10.38
N ARG A 165 11.31 -11.88 -10.73
CA ARG A 165 11.70 -12.38 -12.05
C ARG A 165 12.05 -13.86 -12.09
N HIS A 166 12.37 -14.44 -10.93
CA HIS A 166 12.83 -15.82 -10.79
C HIS A 166 11.79 -16.66 -10.06
N ILE A 167 11.29 -17.70 -10.72
CA ILE A 167 10.29 -18.62 -10.18
C ILE A 167 10.87 -20.01 -10.03
N VAL A 168 10.64 -20.61 -8.87
CA VAL A 168 10.73 -22.05 -8.67
C VAL A 168 9.33 -22.62 -8.66
N LEU A 169 8.99 -23.45 -9.64
CA LEU A 169 7.74 -24.22 -9.63
C LEU A 169 7.98 -25.52 -8.85
N ALA A 170 7.60 -25.53 -7.58
CA ALA A 170 7.74 -26.67 -6.70
C ALA A 170 6.54 -27.62 -6.86
N VAL A 171 6.66 -28.66 -7.69
CA VAL A 171 5.64 -29.69 -7.83
C VAL A 171 5.75 -30.64 -6.63
N ASN A 172 5.02 -30.25 -5.57
CA ASN A 172 5.08 -30.90 -4.26
C ASN A 172 4.15 -32.12 -4.18
N LYS A 173 4.39 -32.95 -3.17
CA LYS A 173 3.65 -34.20 -2.93
C LYS A 173 3.76 -35.19 -4.10
N ILE A 174 4.89 -35.15 -4.80
CA ILE A 174 5.17 -36.07 -5.92
C ILE A 174 5.17 -37.54 -5.48
N ASP A 175 5.43 -37.79 -4.21
CA ASP A 175 5.32 -39.12 -3.57
C ASP A 175 3.90 -39.68 -3.62
N LEU A 176 2.87 -38.84 -3.54
CA LEU A 176 1.47 -39.26 -3.58
C LEU A 176 0.96 -39.64 -4.98
N VAL A 177 1.75 -39.32 -6.02
CA VAL A 177 1.51 -39.76 -7.40
C VAL A 177 2.59 -40.75 -7.88
N GLY A 178 3.31 -41.36 -6.95
CA GLY A 178 4.31 -42.41 -7.23
C GLY A 178 5.55 -41.91 -7.97
N PHE A 179 5.93 -40.65 -7.84
CA PHE A 179 7.07 -40.00 -8.51
C PHE A 179 6.95 -40.06 -10.05
N ASP A 180 5.74 -39.93 -10.57
CA ASP A 180 5.41 -40.03 -12.00
C ASP A 180 5.93 -38.82 -12.78
N GLU A 181 6.83 -39.09 -13.74
CA GLU A 181 7.42 -38.10 -14.66
C GLU A 181 6.34 -37.39 -15.51
N ALA A 182 5.36 -38.16 -16.03
CA ALA A 182 4.32 -37.59 -16.91
C ALA A 182 3.43 -36.57 -16.16
N VAL A 183 3.18 -36.81 -14.88
CA VAL A 183 2.44 -35.85 -14.04
C VAL A 183 3.24 -34.56 -13.86
N PHE A 184 4.53 -34.67 -13.56
CA PHE A 184 5.43 -33.54 -13.40
C PHE A 184 5.52 -32.71 -14.70
N GLU A 185 5.84 -33.35 -15.82
CA GLU A 185 6.00 -32.67 -17.11
C GLU A 185 4.72 -31.96 -17.56
N ARG A 186 3.56 -32.59 -17.35
CA ARG A 186 2.26 -31.97 -17.66
C ARG A 186 2.05 -30.68 -16.85
N ILE A 187 2.31 -30.69 -15.54
CA ILE A 187 2.14 -29.51 -14.67
C ILE A 187 3.17 -28.44 -15.05
N ALA A 188 4.42 -28.82 -15.30
CA ALA A 188 5.48 -27.90 -15.70
C ALA A 188 5.16 -27.22 -17.05
N ALA A 189 4.66 -27.96 -18.03
CA ALA A 189 4.25 -27.43 -19.32
C ALA A 189 3.04 -26.49 -19.21
N GLU A 190 2.02 -26.87 -18.43
CA GLU A 190 0.84 -26.04 -18.19
C GLU A 190 1.23 -24.71 -17.50
N TYR A 191 2.12 -24.77 -16.51
CA TYR A 191 2.58 -23.56 -15.82
C TYR A 191 3.39 -22.66 -16.74
N ARG A 192 4.33 -23.19 -17.52
CA ARG A 192 5.11 -22.39 -18.48
C ARG A 192 4.24 -21.69 -19.50
N ALA A 193 3.24 -22.40 -20.05
CA ALA A 193 2.28 -21.81 -21.00
C ALA A 193 1.45 -20.67 -20.36
N PHE A 194 0.98 -20.86 -19.12
CA PHE A 194 0.30 -19.81 -18.37
C PHE A 194 1.22 -18.63 -18.07
N ALA A 195 2.46 -18.87 -17.67
CA ALA A 195 3.39 -17.87 -17.19
C ALA A 195 4.11 -17.09 -18.31
N GLU A 196 3.92 -17.45 -19.57
CA GLU A 196 4.57 -16.81 -20.73
C GLU A 196 4.30 -15.29 -20.78
N GLU A 197 3.08 -14.85 -20.44
CA GLU A 197 2.69 -13.44 -20.41
C GLU A 197 3.13 -12.70 -19.15
N LEU A 198 3.64 -13.41 -18.13
CA LEU A 198 4.01 -12.81 -16.84
C LEU A 198 5.43 -12.22 -16.83
N GLY A 199 6.24 -12.48 -17.87
CA GLY A 199 7.55 -11.87 -18.03
C GLY A 199 8.61 -12.33 -17.02
N PHE A 200 8.51 -13.55 -16.49
CA PHE A 200 9.54 -14.14 -15.67
C PHE A 200 10.80 -14.44 -16.51
N GLU A 201 11.97 -14.16 -15.95
CA GLU A 201 13.25 -14.46 -16.61
C GLU A 201 13.59 -15.95 -16.52
N THR A 202 13.32 -16.54 -15.36
CA THR A 202 13.57 -17.98 -15.16
C THR A 202 12.37 -18.64 -14.48
N ILE A 203 12.05 -19.83 -14.97
CA ILE A 203 11.07 -20.74 -14.35
C ILE A 203 11.76 -22.09 -14.21
N GLN A 204 12.13 -22.47 -12.99
CA GLN A 204 12.75 -23.74 -12.65
C GLN A 204 11.72 -24.69 -12.03
N PRO A 205 11.17 -25.67 -12.75
CA PRO A 205 10.34 -26.70 -12.16
C PRO A 205 11.19 -27.69 -11.38
N ILE A 206 10.73 -28.08 -10.19
CA ILE A 206 11.39 -29.07 -9.33
C ILE A 206 10.33 -30.03 -8.79
N PRO A 207 10.42 -31.34 -9.08
CA PRO A 207 9.55 -32.35 -8.45
C PRO A 207 10.06 -32.61 -7.03
N LEU A 208 9.24 -32.35 -6.00
CA LEU A 208 9.71 -32.53 -4.63
C LEU A 208 8.63 -33.15 -3.71
N SER A 209 9.11 -33.70 -2.60
CA SER A 209 8.29 -34.05 -1.46
C SER A 209 8.79 -33.30 -0.24
N ALA A 210 8.06 -32.24 0.17
CA ALA A 210 8.39 -31.45 1.35
C ALA A 210 8.38 -32.34 2.62
N ARG A 211 7.50 -33.35 2.67
CA ARG A 211 7.37 -34.26 3.80
C ARG A 211 8.60 -35.15 3.96
N TYR A 212 9.07 -35.76 2.89
CA TYR A 212 10.17 -36.72 2.93
C TYR A 212 11.54 -36.14 2.56
N GLY A 213 11.61 -34.89 2.07
CA GLY A 213 12.84 -34.19 1.72
C GLY A 213 13.37 -34.54 0.33
N ASP A 214 12.60 -35.27 -0.49
CA ASP A 214 13.02 -35.63 -1.85
C ASP A 214 13.20 -34.35 -2.69
N ASN A 215 14.37 -34.15 -3.29
CA ASN A 215 14.79 -32.99 -4.08
C ASN A 215 14.74 -31.63 -3.34
N VAL A 216 14.68 -31.62 -2.02
CA VAL A 216 14.70 -30.37 -1.23
C VAL A 216 16.14 -29.89 -1.05
N ILE A 217 17.02 -30.68 -0.41
CA ILE A 217 18.43 -30.32 -0.21
C ILE A 217 19.35 -31.04 -1.20
N ARG A 218 19.00 -32.26 -1.55
CA ARG A 218 19.77 -33.13 -2.45
C ARG A 218 18.85 -33.82 -3.45
N SER A 219 19.37 -34.12 -4.61
CA SER A 219 18.66 -34.91 -5.63
C SER A 219 18.23 -36.25 -5.08
N SER A 220 17.00 -36.68 -5.38
CA SER A 220 16.40 -37.92 -4.92
C SER A 220 16.61 -39.04 -5.93
N GLY A 221 17.03 -40.24 -5.45
CA GLY A 221 17.06 -41.42 -6.28
C GLY A 221 15.70 -41.95 -6.73
N LYS A 222 14.59 -41.40 -6.20
CA LYS A 222 13.22 -41.77 -6.56
C LYS A 222 12.72 -41.06 -7.83
N THR A 223 13.42 -40.00 -8.26
CA THR A 223 13.16 -39.24 -9.50
C THR A 223 14.38 -39.34 -10.45
N PRO A 224 14.80 -40.53 -10.90
CA PRO A 224 16.01 -40.69 -11.73
C PRO A 224 15.90 -39.99 -13.10
N TRP A 225 14.72 -39.66 -13.52
CA TRP A 225 14.40 -38.93 -14.75
C TRP A 225 14.60 -37.41 -14.62
N TYR A 226 14.73 -36.90 -13.39
CA TYR A 226 14.94 -35.47 -13.15
C TYR A 226 16.47 -35.18 -13.04
N GLU A 227 16.97 -34.42 -14.02
CA GLU A 227 18.40 -34.06 -14.10
C GLU A 227 18.67 -32.62 -13.57
N GLY A 228 17.63 -31.90 -13.11
CA GLY A 228 17.77 -30.56 -12.58
C GLY A 228 18.32 -30.49 -11.15
N PRO A 229 18.59 -29.27 -10.65
CA PRO A 229 19.11 -29.06 -9.31
C PRO A 229 18.04 -29.36 -8.24
N SER A 230 18.50 -29.71 -7.03
CA SER A 230 17.65 -29.68 -5.85
C SER A 230 17.21 -28.23 -5.54
N LEU A 231 16.19 -28.08 -4.70
CA LEU A 231 15.68 -26.75 -4.35
C LEU A 231 16.77 -25.87 -3.71
N LEU A 232 17.50 -26.40 -2.73
CA LEU A 232 18.56 -25.64 -2.05
C LEU A 232 19.70 -25.30 -3.02
N GLU A 233 20.13 -26.24 -3.86
CA GLU A 233 21.16 -25.98 -4.85
C GLU A 233 20.77 -24.88 -5.83
N HIS A 234 19.53 -24.85 -6.28
CA HIS A 234 19.01 -23.76 -7.12
C HIS A 234 19.04 -22.41 -6.39
N LEU A 235 18.57 -22.37 -5.14
CA LEU A 235 18.57 -21.15 -4.32
C LEU A 235 19.98 -20.63 -4.01
N GLU A 236 20.97 -21.52 -3.93
CA GLU A 236 22.38 -21.13 -3.75
C GLU A 236 23.03 -20.56 -5.01
N THR A 237 22.53 -20.94 -6.19
CA THR A 237 23.19 -20.66 -7.48
C THR A 237 22.46 -19.65 -8.35
N VAL A 238 21.18 -19.37 -8.08
CA VAL A 238 20.42 -18.36 -8.84
C VAL A 238 21.09 -16.99 -8.75
N ASP A 239 21.35 -16.38 -9.90
CA ASP A 239 21.97 -15.06 -9.98
C ASP A 239 20.90 -13.98 -9.96
N ILE A 240 20.94 -13.14 -8.92
CA ILE A 240 20.05 -11.99 -8.75
C ILE A 240 20.81 -10.66 -8.79
N GLU A 241 22.15 -10.68 -8.90
CA GLU A 241 23.00 -9.51 -8.71
C GLU A 241 23.39 -8.81 -10.02
N ALA A 242 23.19 -9.45 -11.16
CA ALA A 242 23.69 -8.95 -12.46
C ALA A 242 23.23 -7.55 -12.86
N GLU A 243 22.17 -7.02 -12.27
CA GLU A 243 21.60 -5.69 -12.59
C GLU A 243 21.88 -4.57 -11.55
N ALA A 244 22.36 -4.90 -10.35
CA ALA A 244 22.44 -3.95 -9.24
C ALA A 244 23.50 -2.85 -9.45
N GLU A 245 24.61 -3.15 -10.10
CA GLU A 245 25.73 -2.20 -10.23
C GLU A 245 25.53 -1.04 -11.23
N ALA A 246 24.61 -1.16 -12.16
CA ALA A 246 24.39 -0.17 -13.24
C ALA A 246 23.29 0.87 -12.94
N LYS A 247 22.52 0.70 -11.83
CA LYS A 247 21.38 1.58 -11.51
C LYS A 247 21.85 2.95 -11.00
N PRO A 248 21.14 4.04 -11.34
CA PRO A 248 21.44 5.35 -10.81
C PRO A 248 21.21 5.42 -9.31
N PHE A 249 22.02 6.20 -8.61
CA PHE A 249 21.90 6.39 -7.17
C PHE A 249 20.57 7.03 -6.79
N ARG A 250 19.89 6.40 -5.81
CA ARG A 250 18.66 6.84 -5.17
C ARG A 250 18.78 6.73 -3.66
N PHE A 251 18.55 7.84 -2.96
CA PHE A 251 18.61 7.89 -1.50
C PHE A 251 17.40 8.66 -0.96
N PRO A 252 16.29 8.01 -0.67
CA PRO A 252 15.15 8.61 0.01
C PRO A 252 15.54 9.03 1.44
N VAL A 253 15.28 10.29 1.78
CA VAL A 253 15.61 10.81 3.10
C VAL A 253 14.53 10.44 4.11
N GLN A 254 14.86 9.57 5.05
CA GLN A 254 13.95 9.09 6.09
C GLN A 254 13.97 9.98 7.33
N TYR A 255 15.14 10.50 7.69
CA TYR A 255 15.33 11.30 8.89
C TYR A 255 16.42 12.35 8.72
N VAL A 256 16.23 13.52 9.34
CA VAL A 256 17.25 14.58 9.39
C VAL A 256 17.77 14.67 10.82
N SER A 257 19.05 14.31 11.02
CA SER A 257 19.73 14.35 12.31
C SER A 257 20.48 15.67 12.48
N ARG A 258 20.18 16.39 13.56
CA ARG A 258 20.87 17.63 13.92
C ARG A 258 21.13 17.67 15.44
N PRO A 259 22.02 16.82 15.96
CA PRO A 259 22.30 16.74 17.40
C PRO A 259 23.01 17.99 17.94
N ASN A 260 23.72 18.74 17.10
CA ASN A 260 24.40 19.98 17.41
C ASN A 260 24.48 20.91 16.18
N LEU A 261 25.12 22.09 16.34
CA LEU A 261 25.22 23.08 15.26
C LEU A 261 26.16 22.66 14.12
N ASP A 262 27.14 21.79 14.42
CA ASP A 262 28.18 21.38 13.47
C ASP A 262 27.83 20.09 12.70
N PHE A 263 26.75 19.41 13.07
CA PHE A 263 26.33 18.17 12.47
C PHE A 263 24.91 18.31 11.90
N ARG A 264 24.79 18.18 10.59
CA ARG A 264 23.51 18.02 9.89
C ARG A 264 23.61 16.82 8.96
N GLY A 265 23.05 15.70 9.38
CA GLY A 265 23.06 14.44 8.65
C GLY A 265 21.67 14.08 8.10
N PHE A 266 21.66 13.47 6.93
CA PHE A 266 20.46 12.95 6.27
C PHE A 266 20.52 11.43 6.26
N SER A 267 19.67 10.81 7.05
CA SER A 267 19.67 9.35 7.24
C SER A 267 18.65 8.69 6.34
N GLY A 268 18.98 7.53 5.81
CA GLY A 268 18.14 6.72 4.95
C GLY A 268 18.83 5.44 4.53
N THR A 269 18.16 4.69 3.66
CA THR A 269 18.73 3.51 3.00
C THR A 269 18.99 3.82 1.54
N VAL A 270 20.12 3.38 0.99
CA VAL A 270 20.39 3.50 -0.44
C VAL A 270 19.42 2.57 -1.19
N ALA A 271 18.49 3.16 -1.92
CA ALA A 271 17.44 2.43 -2.64
C ALA A 271 17.92 1.86 -3.98
N SER A 272 18.98 2.42 -4.56
CA SER A 272 19.68 1.86 -5.73
C SER A 272 21.00 2.56 -5.98
N GLY A 273 21.87 1.89 -6.73
CA GLY A 273 23.18 2.40 -7.13
C GLY A 273 24.17 2.53 -5.98
N ARG A 274 25.17 3.39 -6.17
CA ARG A 274 26.21 3.66 -5.19
C ARG A 274 26.57 5.13 -5.16
N ILE A 275 27.19 5.61 -4.07
CA ILE A 275 27.67 6.96 -3.91
C ILE A 275 28.96 6.98 -3.09
N GLY A 276 29.94 7.78 -3.51
CA GLY A 276 31.20 7.99 -2.82
C GLY A 276 31.34 9.37 -2.20
N VAL A 277 32.26 9.49 -1.25
CA VAL A 277 32.65 10.80 -0.68
C VAL A 277 33.19 11.69 -1.80
N GLY A 278 32.79 12.97 -1.81
CA GLY A 278 33.15 13.96 -2.84
C GLY A 278 32.32 13.92 -4.12
N GLU A 279 31.50 12.90 -4.33
CA GLU A 279 30.61 12.81 -5.49
C GLU A 279 29.45 13.81 -5.44
N ARG A 280 28.99 14.21 -6.63
CA ARG A 280 27.87 15.15 -6.77
C ARG A 280 26.53 14.45 -6.67
N VAL A 281 25.63 15.05 -5.91
CA VAL A 281 24.23 14.65 -5.81
C VAL A 281 23.31 15.83 -6.10
N SER A 282 22.09 15.54 -6.44
CA SER A 282 21.02 16.52 -6.62
C SER A 282 19.81 16.17 -5.75
N VAL A 283 19.14 17.18 -5.22
CA VAL A 283 17.83 17.01 -4.58
C VAL A 283 16.78 16.82 -5.68
N ALA A 284 16.06 15.71 -5.67
CA ALA A 284 15.15 15.32 -6.75
C ALA A 284 14.10 16.39 -7.05
N LYS A 285 13.40 16.92 -6.05
CA LYS A 285 12.31 17.90 -6.23
C LYS A 285 12.84 19.29 -6.65
N SER A 286 13.88 19.83 -6.03
CA SER A 286 14.37 21.18 -6.28
C SER A 286 15.45 21.29 -7.37
N GLY A 287 16.14 20.19 -7.66
CA GLY A 287 17.27 20.17 -8.60
C GLY A 287 18.54 20.82 -8.06
N LYS A 288 18.56 21.30 -6.82
CA LYS A 288 19.77 21.86 -6.20
C LYS A 288 20.83 20.76 -6.09
N GLN A 289 22.07 21.10 -6.46
CA GLN A 289 23.21 20.19 -6.44
C GLN A 289 24.12 20.50 -5.27
N THR A 290 24.75 19.47 -4.73
CA THR A 290 25.77 19.54 -3.68
C THR A 290 26.70 18.33 -3.81
N ARG A 291 27.63 18.16 -2.87
CA ARG A 291 28.54 17.01 -2.78
C ARG A 291 28.39 16.28 -1.47
N ILE A 292 28.68 14.98 -1.50
CA ILE A 292 28.78 14.18 -0.28
C ILE A 292 30.09 14.52 0.44
N ARG A 293 29.97 15.03 1.67
CA ARG A 293 31.13 15.36 2.53
C ARG A 293 31.59 14.15 3.34
N ARG A 294 30.64 13.36 3.88
CA ARG A 294 30.90 12.16 4.67
C ARG A 294 29.74 11.18 4.55
N ILE A 295 30.06 9.92 4.69
CA ILE A 295 29.10 8.81 4.79
C ILE A 295 29.30 8.16 6.15
N VAL A 296 28.36 8.30 7.05
CA VAL A 296 28.48 7.89 8.47
C VAL A 296 27.58 6.68 8.73
N THR A 297 28.14 5.68 9.40
CA THR A 297 27.41 4.54 9.95
C THR A 297 27.66 4.42 11.46
N GLN A 298 27.02 3.44 12.11
CA GLN A 298 27.27 3.16 13.52
C GLN A 298 28.71 2.68 13.77
N ASP A 299 29.31 1.98 12.80
CA ASP A 299 30.63 1.36 12.90
C ASP A 299 31.77 2.29 12.42
N GLY A 300 31.44 3.49 11.95
CA GLY A 300 32.38 4.49 11.45
C GLY A 300 31.99 5.08 10.10
N ASP A 301 32.91 5.85 9.52
CA ASP A 301 32.73 6.48 8.22
C ASP A 301 33.06 5.49 7.09
N LEU A 302 32.29 5.57 6.01
CA LEU A 302 32.51 4.83 4.78
C LEU A 302 33.01 5.75 3.67
N GLU A 303 33.86 5.25 2.77
CA GLU A 303 34.25 5.92 1.53
C GLU A 303 33.15 5.84 0.45
N VAL A 304 32.40 4.71 0.44
CA VAL A 304 31.34 4.45 -0.53
C VAL A 304 30.17 3.76 0.16
N ALA A 305 28.95 4.15 -0.18
CA ALA A 305 27.71 3.45 0.19
C ALA A 305 27.03 2.88 -1.04
N SER A 306 26.50 1.66 -0.92
CA SER A 306 25.85 0.89 -1.98
C SER A 306 24.41 0.55 -1.61
N GLU A 307 23.66 0.08 -2.61
CA GLU A 307 22.26 -0.35 -2.47
C GLU A 307 22.05 -1.27 -1.24
N GLY A 308 20.98 -1.02 -0.50
CA GLY A 308 20.61 -1.74 0.72
C GLY A 308 21.29 -1.26 2.00
N GLN A 309 22.33 -0.42 1.93
CA GLN A 309 23.02 0.09 3.12
C GLN A 309 22.27 1.27 3.75
N ALA A 310 22.05 1.17 5.06
CA ALA A 310 21.50 2.26 5.88
C ALA A 310 22.64 3.17 6.33
N VAL A 311 22.63 4.43 5.89
CA VAL A 311 23.71 5.40 6.14
C VAL A 311 23.16 6.77 6.49
N THR A 312 24.05 7.62 7.03
CA THR A 312 23.78 9.05 7.22
C THR A 312 24.75 9.85 6.35
N LEU A 313 24.20 10.61 5.39
CA LEU A 313 24.97 11.44 4.47
C LEU A 313 25.11 12.86 5.02
N LEU A 314 26.31 13.39 5.05
CA LEU A 314 26.60 14.79 5.29
C LEU A 314 26.96 15.47 3.97
N LEU A 315 26.45 16.68 3.77
CA LEU A 315 26.61 17.44 2.52
C LEU A 315 27.56 18.62 2.73
N ASP A 316 28.22 19.07 1.66
CA ASP A 316 29.12 20.24 1.69
C ASP A 316 28.34 21.53 1.90
N ASP A 317 27.20 21.67 1.22
CA ASP A 317 26.39 22.88 1.25
C ASP A 317 25.15 22.70 2.13
N GLU A 318 24.67 23.82 2.69
CA GLU A 318 23.34 23.85 3.31
C GLU A 318 22.26 23.89 2.22
N VAL A 319 21.66 22.73 1.97
CA VAL A 319 20.52 22.58 1.05
C VAL A 319 19.23 22.37 1.83
N GLU A 320 18.13 22.87 1.27
CA GLU A 320 16.79 22.58 1.79
C GLU A 320 16.43 21.13 1.45
N LEU A 321 16.57 20.28 2.44
CA LEU A 321 16.37 18.85 2.33
C LEU A 321 15.72 18.34 3.64
N SER A 322 14.63 17.59 3.52
CA SER A 322 13.87 17.04 4.63
C SER A 322 13.37 15.62 4.30
N ARG A 323 12.76 14.94 5.27
CA ARG A 323 12.01 13.72 5.00
C ARG A 323 11.01 13.95 3.86
N GLY A 324 10.86 12.97 2.95
CA GLY A 324 10.05 13.08 1.74
C GLY A 324 10.79 13.64 0.52
N ASN A 325 12.04 14.05 0.68
CA ASN A 325 12.94 14.35 -0.44
C ASN A 325 13.85 13.16 -0.74
N MET A 326 14.49 13.20 -1.90
CA MET A 326 15.42 12.16 -2.36
C MET A 326 16.69 12.79 -2.89
N LEU A 327 17.86 12.27 -2.49
CA LEU A 327 19.14 12.57 -3.13
C LEU A 327 19.37 11.58 -4.28
N VAL A 328 19.84 12.11 -5.41
CA VAL A 328 19.91 11.35 -6.67
C VAL A 328 21.14 11.73 -7.48
N THR A 329 21.55 10.86 -8.41
CA THR A 329 22.54 11.17 -9.45
C THR A 329 22.04 12.37 -10.26
N PRO A 330 22.83 13.46 -10.43
CA PRO A 330 22.39 14.67 -11.14
C PRO A 330 21.97 14.44 -12.58
N GLN A 331 22.64 13.54 -13.30
CA GLN A 331 22.40 13.22 -14.70
C GLN A 331 21.24 12.27 -14.95
N ALA A 332 20.78 11.56 -13.90
CA ALA A 332 19.70 10.58 -13.99
C ALA A 332 18.64 10.86 -12.92
N ARG A 333 17.97 11.99 -13.04
CA ARG A 333 16.93 12.40 -12.08
C ARG A 333 15.67 11.56 -12.28
N PRO A 334 14.97 11.18 -11.19
CA PRO A 334 13.68 10.54 -11.25
C PRO A 334 12.60 11.51 -11.74
N HIS A 335 11.43 11.01 -12.04
CA HIS A 335 10.27 11.85 -12.32
C HIS A 335 9.83 12.61 -11.06
N VAL A 336 9.37 13.84 -11.24
CA VAL A 336 8.70 14.63 -10.20
C VAL A 336 7.37 15.07 -10.77
N ALA A 337 6.27 14.51 -10.25
CA ALA A 337 4.94 14.78 -10.79
C ALA A 337 3.86 14.63 -9.69
N ASP A 338 2.74 15.31 -9.92
CA ASP A 338 1.51 15.23 -9.14
C ASP A 338 0.45 14.36 -9.81
N GLN A 339 0.77 13.77 -10.97
CA GLN A 339 -0.11 12.83 -11.68
C GLN A 339 0.70 11.71 -12.32
N PHE A 340 0.23 10.49 -12.16
CA PHE A 340 0.85 9.31 -12.74
C PHE A 340 -0.16 8.18 -12.99
N SER A 341 0.23 7.23 -13.83
CA SER A 341 -0.47 5.97 -14.03
C SER A 341 0.23 4.86 -13.25
N ALA A 342 -0.54 4.03 -12.55
CA ALA A 342 -0.01 2.92 -11.77
C ALA A 342 -0.93 1.70 -11.85
N THR A 343 -0.34 0.52 -11.80
CA THR A 343 -1.07 -0.72 -11.49
C THR A 343 -1.37 -0.73 -10.00
N LEU A 344 -2.62 -0.97 -9.63
CA LEU A 344 -3.09 -1.02 -8.25
C LEU A 344 -3.66 -2.40 -7.94
N VAL A 345 -3.26 -2.98 -6.84
CA VAL A 345 -3.89 -4.15 -6.21
C VAL A 345 -4.75 -3.64 -5.07
N TRP A 346 -6.03 -3.98 -5.07
CA TRP A 346 -6.97 -3.52 -4.06
C TRP A 346 -7.15 -4.55 -2.94
N PHE A 347 -7.14 -4.12 -1.66
CA PHE A 347 -7.12 -5.00 -0.49
C PHE A 347 -8.29 -4.81 0.48
N ASP A 348 -9.19 -3.87 0.22
CA ASP A 348 -10.33 -3.60 1.09
C ASP A 348 -11.56 -4.39 0.62
N GLU A 349 -12.41 -4.80 1.56
CA GLU A 349 -13.72 -5.41 1.27
C GLU A 349 -14.67 -4.40 0.60
N LYS A 350 -14.52 -3.11 0.93
CA LYS A 350 -15.24 -2.03 0.25
C LYS A 350 -14.58 -1.76 -1.10
N PRO A 351 -15.36 -1.66 -2.18
CA PRO A 351 -14.81 -1.41 -3.51
C PRO A 351 -14.03 -0.09 -3.58
N LEU A 352 -13.02 -0.05 -4.43
CA LEU A 352 -12.35 1.19 -4.81
C LEU A 352 -13.34 2.11 -5.54
N LEU A 353 -13.51 3.33 -5.04
CA LEU A 353 -14.32 4.34 -5.70
C LEU A 353 -13.42 5.43 -6.32
N PRO A 354 -13.39 5.59 -7.65
CA PRO A 354 -12.74 6.72 -8.29
C PRO A 354 -13.26 8.06 -7.75
N GLY A 355 -12.37 9.04 -7.62
CA GLY A 355 -12.69 10.34 -7.03
C GLY A 355 -12.54 10.40 -5.51
N ARG A 356 -12.55 9.29 -4.81
CA ARG A 356 -12.32 9.21 -3.36
C ARG A 356 -10.87 9.56 -3.02
N SER A 357 -10.69 10.29 -1.91
CA SER A 357 -9.38 10.70 -1.43
C SER A 357 -8.80 9.69 -0.45
N TYR A 358 -7.56 9.27 -0.71
CA TYR A 358 -6.75 8.39 0.13
C TYR A 358 -5.47 9.09 0.56
N ILE A 359 -4.76 8.55 1.53
CA ILE A 359 -3.37 8.89 1.80
C ILE A 359 -2.52 7.95 0.94
N LEU A 360 -1.69 8.51 0.09
CA LEU A 360 -0.66 7.77 -0.64
C LEU A 360 0.66 7.92 0.11
N ARG A 361 1.27 6.79 0.44
CA ARG A 361 2.57 6.75 1.11
C ARG A 361 3.57 6.00 0.25
N THR A 362 4.66 6.66 -0.08
CA THR A 362 5.89 6.05 -0.61
C THR A 362 6.83 5.71 0.55
N GLU A 363 8.06 5.35 0.28
CA GLU A 363 9.04 5.05 1.32
C GLU A 363 9.22 6.21 2.32
N THR A 364 9.25 7.45 1.85
CA THR A 364 9.52 8.62 2.69
C THR A 364 8.51 9.74 2.57
N ASP A 365 7.69 9.77 1.52
CA ASP A 365 6.72 10.83 1.25
C ASP A 365 5.29 10.36 1.56
N GLU A 366 4.46 11.29 2.00
CA GLU A 366 3.05 11.04 2.30
C GLU A 366 2.22 12.22 1.77
N VAL A 367 1.30 11.92 0.85
CA VAL A 367 0.48 12.94 0.20
C VAL A 367 -0.97 12.48 0.05
N SER A 368 -1.87 13.43 -0.01
CA SER A 368 -3.26 13.16 -0.39
C SER A 368 -3.33 12.78 -1.86
N ALA A 369 -4.00 11.68 -2.17
CA ALA A 369 -4.15 11.14 -3.50
C ALA A 369 -5.60 10.79 -3.82
N THR A 370 -5.98 10.97 -5.06
CA THR A 370 -7.26 10.57 -5.60
C THR A 370 -7.05 9.69 -6.82
N VAL A 371 -7.76 8.57 -6.91
CA VAL A 371 -7.85 7.81 -8.15
C VAL A 371 -8.75 8.60 -9.09
N SER A 372 -8.15 9.30 -10.05
CA SER A 372 -8.88 10.15 -11.00
C SER A 372 -9.60 9.34 -12.07
N GLN A 373 -9.09 8.15 -12.39
CA GLN A 373 -9.68 7.26 -13.38
C GLN A 373 -9.21 5.82 -13.16
N LEU A 374 -10.11 4.87 -13.13
CA LEU A 374 -9.84 3.45 -13.35
C LEU A 374 -9.95 3.20 -14.87
N LYS A 375 -8.86 2.79 -15.51
CA LYS A 375 -8.83 2.55 -16.95
C LYS A 375 -9.43 1.21 -17.32
N HIS A 376 -8.95 0.17 -16.66
CA HIS A 376 -9.44 -1.20 -16.80
C HIS A 376 -9.07 -2.02 -15.57
N ARG A 377 -9.80 -3.09 -15.35
CA ARG A 377 -9.45 -4.17 -14.45
C ARG A 377 -8.70 -5.25 -15.25
N ARG A 378 -7.76 -5.95 -14.62
CA ARG A 378 -7.05 -7.08 -15.22
C ARG A 378 -7.59 -8.39 -14.68
N ASN A 379 -8.06 -9.25 -15.56
CA ASN A 379 -8.53 -10.58 -15.19
C ASN A 379 -7.33 -11.48 -14.81
N ILE A 380 -7.40 -12.11 -13.65
CA ILE A 380 -6.30 -12.94 -13.11
C ILE A 380 -6.14 -14.28 -13.84
N ASN A 381 -7.15 -14.73 -14.58
CA ASN A 381 -7.14 -16.06 -15.23
C ASN A 381 -6.60 -16.02 -16.66
N ASN A 382 -6.89 -14.94 -17.40
CA ASN A 382 -6.57 -14.81 -18.82
C ASN A 382 -5.84 -13.49 -19.16
N PHE A 383 -5.48 -12.69 -18.15
CA PHE A 383 -4.79 -11.38 -18.24
C PHE A 383 -5.52 -10.33 -19.07
N ALA A 384 -6.75 -10.60 -19.52
CA ALA A 384 -7.52 -9.67 -20.34
C ALA A 384 -7.82 -8.37 -19.57
N GLU A 385 -7.76 -7.26 -20.31
CA GLU A 385 -8.19 -5.95 -19.83
C GLU A 385 -9.71 -5.83 -19.95
N GLU A 386 -10.39 -5.66 -18.83
CA GLU A 386 -11.84 -5.57 -18.73
C GLU A 386 -12.23 -4.15 -18.32
N ALA A 387 -13.26 -3.61 -18.96
CA ALA A 387 -13.83 -2.32 -18.53
C ALA A 387 -14.43 -2.47 -17.13
N ALA A 388 -14.05 -1.58 -16.22
CA ALA A 388 -14.53 -1.56 -14.84
C ALA A 388 -14.66 -0.13 -14.32
N THR A 389 -15.60 0.09 -13.42
CA THR A 389 -15.82 1.37 -12.73
C THR A 389 -15.30 1.35 -11.29
N SER A 390 -15.08 0.15 -10.73
CA SER A 390 -14.55 -0.07 -9.38
C SER A 390 -13.61 -1.29 -9.38
N LEU A 391 -12.83 -1.45 -8.31
CA LEU A 391 -12.08 -2.67 -8.02
C LEU A 391 -12.62 -3.26 -6.72
N ASP A 392 -12.94 -4.54 -6.75
CA ASP A 392 -13.30 -5.31 -5.57
C ASP A 392 -12.06 -5.92 -4.90
N LEU A 393 -12.24 -6.54 -3.74
CA LEU A 393 -11.19 -7.19 -2.97
C LEU A 393 -10.31 -8.10 -3.86
N ASN A 394 -8.99 -7.93 -3.78
CA ASN A 394 -7.97 -8.68 -4.52
C ASN A 394 -7.98 -8.49 -6.05
N GLU A 395 -8.72 -7.53 -6.55
CA GLU A 395 -8.66 -7.18 -7.95
C GLU A 395 -7.48 -6.27 -8.27
N VAL A 396 -7.03 -6.36 -9.50
CA VAL A 396 -5.90 -5.59 -10.04
C VAL A 396 -6.41 -4.70 -11.17
N GLY A 397 -6.04 -3.43 -11.15
CA GLY A 397 -6.44 -2.49 -12.20
C GLY A 397 -5.39 -1.45 -12.53
N LEU A 398 -5.48 -0.90 -13.73
CA LEU A 398 -4.67 0.25 -14.14
C LEU A 398 -5.41 1.53 -13.81
N CYS A 399 -4.82 2.34 -12.93
CA CYS A 399 -5.40 3.56 -12.40
C CYS A 399 -4.57 4.79 -12.75
N ASN A 400 -5.22 5.91 -13.00
CA ASN A 400 -4.60 7.22 -13.00
C ASN A 400 -4.80 7.88 -11.64
N PHE A 401 -3.73 8.47 -11.13
CA PHE A 401 -3.71 9.16 -9.84
C PHE A 401 -3.52 10.65 -10.01
N SER A 402 -4.15 11.44 -9.14
CA SER A 402 -3.91 12.86 -8.96
C SER A 402 -3.56 13.12 -7.50
N LEU A 403 -2.45 13.79 -7.25
CA LEU A 403 -1.90 14.08 -5.94
C LEU A 403 -2.08 15.55 -5.58
N GLN A 404 -2.15 15.84 -4.29
CA GLN A 404 -2.20 17.22 -3.81
C GLN A 404 -0.86 17.95 -3.94
N ALA A 405 0.24 17.21 -3.93
CA ALA A 405 1.60 17.73 -4.09
C ALA A 405 2.45 16.77 -4.93
N PRO A 406 3.45 17.27 -5.70
CA PRO A 406 4.31 16.40 -6.48
C PRO A 406 5.22 15.55 -5.60
N ILE A 407 5.38 14.29 -5.99
CA ILE A 407 6.34 13.34 -5.40
C ILE A 407 7.45 13.02 -6.40
N ALA A 408 8.60 12.60 -5.88
CA ALA A 408 9.71 12.09 -6.69
C ALA A 408 9.63 10.57 -6.76
N PHE A 409 9.65 9.99 -7.96
CA PHE A 409 9.53 8.55 -8.17
C PHE A 409 10.21 8.10 -9.47
N ASP A 410 10.57 6.83 -9.53
CA ASP A 410 10.95 6.13 -10.76
C ASP A 410 9.77 5.25 -11.22
N ALA A 411 9.79 4.77 -12.46
CA ALA A 411 8.88 3.69 -12.83
C ALA A 411 9.23 2.44 -12.02
N PHE A 412 8.23 1.67 -11.61
CA PHE A 412 8.43 0.46 -10.78
C PHE A 412 9.32 -0.58 -11.49
N SER A 413 9.25 -0.66 -12.82
CA SER A 413 10.14 -1.48 -13.64
C SER A 413 11.62 -1.13 -13.49
N ASP A 414 11.92 0.14 -13.24
CA ASP A 414 13.29 0.66 -13.18
C ASP A 414 13.82 0.61 -11.73
N ASN A 415 12.94 0.94 -10.76
CA ASN A 415 13.27 0.88 -9.35
C ASN A 415 12.04 0.52 -8.52
N ARG A 416 12.03 -0.72 -7.97
CA ARG A 416 10.91 -1.26 -7.17
C ARG A 416 10.66 -0.45 -5.90
N THR A 417 11.71 0.07 -5.26
CA THR A 417 11.61 0.84 -4.01
C THR A 417 11.00 2.21 -4.23
N THR A 418 11.52 2.98 -5.18
CA THR A 418 11.07 4.36 -5.44
C THR A 418 9.84 4.44 -6.34
N GLY A 419 9.47 3.33 -6.99
CA GLY A 419 8.28 3.20 -7.86
C GLY A 419 7.06 2.57 -7.19
N ALA A 420 7.15 2.21 -5.92
CA ALA A 420 6.06 1.61 -5.15
C ALA A 420 5.39 2.61 -4.21
N PHE A 421 4.11 2.37 -3.92
CA PHE A 421 3.37 3.09 -2.89
C PHE A 421 2.25 2.23 -2.29
N ILE A 422 1.76 2.65 -1.13
CA ILE A 422 0.54 2.10 -0.54
C ILE A 422 -0.54 3.17 -0.47
N LEU A 423 -1.80 2.74 -0.56
CA LEU A 423 -2.97 3.58 -0.28
C LEU A 423 -3.50 3.25 1.10
N ILE A 424 -3.79 4.29 1.86
CA ILE A 424 -4.30 4.22 3.23
C ILE A 424 -5.64 4.94 3.26
N ASP A 425 -6.65 4.27 3.81
CA ASP A 425 -7.95 4.90 4.05
C ASP A 425 -7.85 5.93 5.17
N ARG A 426 -8.41 7.12 4.94
CA ARG A 426 -8.28 8.25 5.84
C ARG A 426 -9.03 8.12 7.16
N LEU A 427 -10.02 7.25 7.21
CA LEU A 427 -10.86 7.07 8.39
C LEU A 427 -10.35 5.95 9.28
N THR A 428 -10.05 4.80 8.66
CA THR A 428 -9.65 3.58 9.37
C THR A 428 -8.15 3.50 9.59
N ASN A 429 -7.35 4.28 8.86
CA ASN A 429 -5.88 4.16 8.75
C ASN A 429 -5.42 2.77 8.26
N ALA A 430 -6.33 1.98 7.69
CA ALA A 430 -5.99 0.69 7.11
C ALA A 430 -5.33 0.87 5.73
N THR A 431 -4.35 0.01 5.43
CA THR A 431 -3.82 -0.11 4.06
C THR A 431 -4.85 -0.80 3.18
N VAL A 432 -5.37 -0.08 2.20
CA VAL A 432 -6.44 -0.53 1.29
C VAL A 432 -5.96 -0.90 -0.11
N GLY A 433 -4.71 -0.61 -0.44
CA GLY A 433 -4.13 -1.02 -1.71
C GLY A 433 -2.63 -0.82 -1.77
N ALA A 434 -1.98 -1.51 -2.71
CA ALA A 434 -0.58 -1.31 -3.07
C ALA A 434 -0.47 -1.03 -4.56
N GLY A 435 0.38 -0.06 -4.93
CA GLY A 435 0.51 0.39 -6.29
C GLY A 435 1.93 0.40 -6.81
N MET A 436 2.07 0.10 -8.10
CA MET A 436 3.30 0.10 -8.87
C MET A 436 3.21 1.18 -9.95
N ILE A 437 3.98 2.25 -9.79
CA ILE A 437 3.97 3.40 -10.71
C ILE A 437 4.55 2.98 -12.05
N GLN A 438 3.80 3.22 -13.12
CA GLN A 438 4.27 2.90 -14.48
C GLN A 438 4.95 4.10 -15.14
N ARG A 439 4.29 5.26 -15.09
CA ARG A 439 4.78 6.47 -15.75
C ARG A 439 4.09 7.73 -15.23
N PRO A 440 4.76 8.89 -15.30
CA PRO A 440 4.11 10.17 -15.07
C PRO A 440 3.06 10.43 -16.15
N LEU A 441 1.96 11.07 -15.78
CA LEU A 441 1.01 11.64 -16.72
C LEU A 441 1.43 13.09 -16.98
N ARG A 442 1.58 13.45 -18.25
CA ARG A 442 1.87 14.83 -18.62
C ARG A 442 0.60 15.65 -18.34
N ARG A 443 0.60 16.37 -17.23
CA ARG A 443 -0.18 17.60 -17.16
C ARG A 443 0.43 18.54 -18.21
N ALA A 444 -0.41 19.25 -18.96
CA ALA A 444 0.13 20.22 -19.89
C ALA A 444 1.21 21.05 -19.19
N ALA A 445 2.45 20.99 -19.66
CA ALA A 445 3.61 21.63 -19.01
C ALA A 445 3.48 23.17 -18.89
N ASN A 446 2.36 23.71 -19.34
CA ASN A 446 2.00 25.12 -19.37
C ASN A 446 1.14 25.57 -18.18
N ILE A 447 0.77 24.67 -17.25
CA ILE A 447 0.00 25.06 -16.06
C ILE A 447 0.97 25.39 -14.94
N HIS A 448 1.25 26.70 -14.79
CA HIS A 448 2.02 27.22 -13.66
C HIS A 448 1.05 27.94 -12.70
N TRP A 449 1.29 27.77 -11.40
CA TRP A 449 0.61 28.59 -10.42
C TRP A 449 1.02 30.05 -10.62
N GLN A 450 0.05 30.90 -10.96
CA GLN A 450 0.29 32.32 -11.10
C GLN A 450 -0.01 32.99 -9.75
N ALA A 451 1.00 33.63 -9.17
CA ALA A 451 0.78 34.49 -8.02
C ALA A 451 -0.02 35.72 -8.47
N LEU A 452 -1.16 35.93 -7.86
CA LEU A 452 -2.02 37.09 -8.14
C LEU A 452 -1.72 38.21 -7.13
N ASP A 453 -1.64 39.45 -7.61
CA ASP A 453 -1.41 40.63 -6.77
C ASP A 453 -2.59 40.87 -5.79
N VAL A 454 -3.81 40.58 -6.23
CA VAL A 454 -4.99 40.61 -5.35
C VAL A 454 -5.09 39.28 -4.60
N THR A 455 -4.70 39.32 -3.34
CA THR A 455 -4.68 38.13 -2.49
C THR A 455 -6.05 37.85 -1.86
N ARG A 456 -6.23 36.63 -1.34
CA ARG A 456 -7.39 36.25 -0.54
C ARG A 456 -7.60 37.19 0.65
N GLN A 457 -6.53 37.56 1.35
CA GLN A 457 -6.58 38.46 2.49
C GLN A 457 -7.10 39.84 2.08
N SER A 458 -6.61 40.42 0.97
CA SER A 458 -7.06 41.70 0.47
C SER A 458 -8.53 41.66 0.06
N ARG A 459 -9.02 40.55 -0.49
CA ARG A 459 -10.46 40.36 -0.81
C ARG A 459 -11.33 40.27 0.44
N ALA A 460 -10.83 39.59 1.49
CA ALA A 460 -11.53 39.48 2.76
C ALA A 460 -11.61 40.82 3.50
N GLU A 461 -10.50 41.56 3.55
CA GLU A 461 -10.44 42.92 4.14
C GLU A 461 -11.38 43.90 3.45
N LEU A 462 -11.42 43.87 2.10
CA LEU A 462 -12.34 44.72 1.34
C LEU A 462 -13.82 44.43 1.66
N LYS A 463 -14.14 43.18 2.02
CA LYS A 463 -15.50 42.75 2.37
C LYS A 463 -15.79 42.82 3.87
N HIS A 464 -14.82 43.27 4.69
CA HIS A 464 -14.93 43.35 6.15
C HIS A 464 -15.48 42.08 6.79
N GLN A 465 -15.01 40.90 6.33
CA GLN A 465 -15.45 39.61 6.84
C GLN A 465 -14.36 38.57 6.76
N LYS A 466 -14.47 37.53 7.61
CA LYS A 466 -13.62 36.35 7.56
C LYS A 466 -14.26 35.31 6.62
N PRO A 467 -13.61 34.91 5.54
CA PRO A 467 -14.15 33.87 4.67
C PRO A 467 -14.34 32.55 5.41
N ALA A 468 -15.44 31.86 5.11
CA ALA A 468 -15.75 30.57 5.70
C ALA A 468 -16.58 29.71 4.75
N VAL A 469 -16.50 28.39 4.92
CA VAL A 469 -17.36 27.41 4.28
C VAL A 469 -18.17 26.70 5.36
N LEU A 470 -19.46 27.01 5.45
CA LEU A 470 -20.38 26.32 6.33
C LEU A 470 -20.97 25.13 5.59
N TRP A 471 -20.53 23.93 5.99
CA TRP A 471 -20.90 22.68 5.33
C TRP A 471 -22.02 21.96 6.07
N PHE A 472 -23.26 22.18 5.61
CA PHE A 472 -24.46 21.53 6.16
C PHE A 472 -24.56 20.11 5.63
N THR A 473 -24.56 19.14 6.54
CA THR A 473 -24.75 17.70 6.25
C THR A 473 -25.90 17.11 7.05
N GLY A 474 -26.52 16.05 6.55
CA GLY A 474 -27.68 15.37 7.16
C GLY A 474 -28.56 14.70 6.10
N LEU A 475 -29.54 13.90 6.51
CA LEU A 475 -30.45 13.17 5.64
C LEU A 475 -31.28 14.09 4.75
N SER A 476 -31.82 13.58 3.66
CA SER A 476 -32.85 14.29 2.87
C SER A 476 -34.02 14.64 3.78
N GLY A 477 -34.61 15.84 3.62
CA GLY A 477 -35.72 16.26 4.50
C GLY A 477 -35.33 16.73 5.91
N SER A 478 -34.01 16.71 6.28
CA SER A 478 -33.56 17.16 7.61
C SER A 478 -33.67 18.68 7.85
N GLY A 479 -33.87 19.49 6.80
CA GLY A 479 -34.00 20.96 6.92
C GLY A 479 -32.77 21.75 6.50
N LYS A 480 -31.71 21.14 6.00
CA LYS A 480 -30.44 21.79 5.59
C LYS A 480 -30.66 23.05 4.73
N SER A 481 -31.36 22.90 3.60
CA SER A 481 -31.57 24.00 2.65
C SER A 481 -32.40 25.12 3.25
N THR A 482 -33.37 24.81 4.12
CA THR A 482 -34.17 25.80 4.84
C THR A 482 -33.31 26.62 5.79
N ILE A 483 -32.49 25.93 6.62
CA ILE A 483 -31.61 26.58 7.60
C ILE A 483 -30.54 27.40 6.88
N ALA A 484 -29.90 26.85 5.85
CA ALA A 484 -28.88 27.54 5.06
C ALA A 484 -29.46 28.82 4.41
N SER A 485 -30.64 28.74 3.80
CA SER A 485 -31.30 29.90 3.16
C SER A 485 -31.73 30.98 4.17
N LEU A 486 -32.23 30.60 5.35
CA LEU A 486 -32.58 31.55 6.40
C LEU A 486 -31.33 32.21 6.99
N LEU A 487 -30.27 31.45 7.21
CA LEU A 487 -28.99 31.99 7.67
C LEU A 487 -28.40 32.96 6.64
N GLU A 488 -28.43 32.60 5.35
CA GLU A 488 -27.97 33.49 4.28
C GLU A 488 -28.71 34.81 4.30
N LYS A 489 -30.05 34.79 4.41
CA LYS A 489 -30.88 36.02 4.50
C LYS A 489 -30.46 36.91 5.67
N LYS A 490 -30.17 36.32 6.84
CA LYS A 490 -29.69 37.07 8.01
C LYS A 490 -28.31 37.68 7.79
N LEU A 491 -27.37 36.90 7.32
CA LEU A 491 -26.02 37.36 7.03
C LEU A 491 -26.00 38.44 5.95
N HIS A 492 -26.80 38.26 4.90
CA HIS A 492 -26.96 39.26 3.84
C HIS A 492 -27.56 40.57 4.36
N ALA A 493 -28.61 40.50 5.20
CA ALA A 493 -29.19 41.67 5.84
C ALA A 493 -28.19 42.39 6.77
N ALA A 494 -27.23 41.66 7.35
CA ALA A 494 -26.12 42.21 8.14
C ALA A 494 -24.96 42.74 7.27
N GLY A 495 -25.13 42.81 5.93
CA GLY A 495 -24.13 43.34 5.00
C GLY A 495 -22.99 42.34 4.68
N ARG A 496 -23.16 41.05 4.96
CA ARG A 496 -22.15 40.03 4.63
C ARG A 496 -22.31 39.52 3.20
N HIS A 497 -21.19 39.24 2.57
CA HIS A 497 -21.15 38.70 1.21
C HIS A 497 -21.20 37.16 1.28
N THR A 498 -22.32 36.60 0.90
CA THR A 498 -22.61 35.17 1.03
C THR A 498 -22.91 34.52 -0.31
N TYR A 499 -22.84 33.18 -0.37
CA TYR A 499 -23.34 32.38 -1.49
C TYR A 499 -23.78 31.00 -1.01
N VAL A 500 -24.96 30.54 -1.45
CA VAL A 500 -25.47 29.20 -1.15
C VAL A 500 -25.18 28.25 -2.32
N LEU A 501 -24.47 27.15 -2.04
CA LEU A 501 -24.35 26.01 -2.92
C LEU A 501 -25.35 24.95 -2.46
N ASP A 502 -26.52 24.90 -3.11
CA ASP A 502 -27.55 23.92 -2.80
C ASP A 502 -27.44 22.69 -3.71
N GLY A 503 -27.66 21.49 -3.15
CA GLY A 503 -27.45 20.22 -3.86
C GLY A 503 -28.30 20.04 -5.11
N ASP A 504 -29.55 20.49 -5.09
CA ASP A 504 -30.44 20.38 -6.25
C ASP A 504 -30.03 21.39 -7.32
N ASN A 505 -29.75 22.63 -6.93
CA ASN A 505 -29.37 23.70 -7.87
C ASN A 505 -28.06 23.36 -8.61
N ILE A 506 -27.07 22.86 -7.91
CA ILE A 506 -25.78 22.47 -8.50
C ILE A 506 -25.94 21.32 -9.50
N ARG A 507 -26.86 20.39 -9.26
CA ARG A 507 -27.14 19.29 -10.18
C ARG A 507 -27.87 19.71 -11.46
N HIS A 508 -28.49 20.86 -11.52
CA HIS A 508 -29.03 21.43 -12.75
C HIS A 508 -27.96 22.06 -13.65
N GLY A 509 -26.78 22.36 -13.11
CA GLY A 509 -25.69 23.03 -13.83
C GLY A 509 -24.38 22.26 -13.76
N LEU A 510 -23.55 22.60 -12.76
CA LEU A 510 -22.17 22.12 -12.60
C LEU A 510 -22.06 20.60 -12.57
N ASN A 511 -23.01 19.90 -11.97
CA ASN A 511 -22.99 18.46 -11.73
C ASN A 511 -24.14 17.70 -12.43
N ARG A 512 -24.68 18.26 -13.54
CA ARG A 512 -25.78 17.64 -14.30
C ARG A 512 -25.44 16.30 -14.94
N ASP A 513 -24.15 16.03 -15.12
CA ASP A 513 -23.59 14.81 -15.70
C ASP A 513 -23.48 13.67 -14.66
N LEU A 514 -23.68 13.95 -13.37
CA LEU A 514 -23.50 12.98 -12.31
C LEU A 514 -24.81 12.33 -11.88
N GLY A 515 -24.79 10.98 -11.75
CA GLY A 515 -25.87 10.18 -11.19
C GLY A 515 -25.89 10.17 -9.66
N PHE A 516 -26.65 9.18 -9.09
CA PHE A 516 -26.79 8.96 -7.65
C PHE A 516 -26.06 7.70 -7.15
N THR A 517 -25.20 7.10 -8.00
CA THR A 517 -24.27 6.06 -7.57
C THR A 517 -23.25 6.62 -6.56
N ASP A 518 -22.56 5.75 -5.83
CA ASP A 518 -21.58 6.20 -4.84
C ASP A 518 -20.44 6.98 -5.49
N GLU A 519 -19.96 6.55 -6.69
CA GLU A 519 -18.97 7.30 -7.47
C GLU A 519 -19.48 8.68 -7.86
N GLY A 520 -20.73 8.76 -8.35
CA GLY A 520 -21.36 10.03 -8.70
C GLY A 520 -21.50 10.98 -7.50
N ARG A 521 -21.72 10.45 -6.30
CA ARG A 521 -21.78 11.22 -5.05
C ARG A 521 -20.41 11.72 -4.62
N VAL A 522 -19.40 10.88 -4.67
CA VAL A 522 -18.01 11.26 -4.35
C VAL A 522 -17.54 12.38 -5.25
N GLU A 523 -17.71 12.24 -6.58
CA GLU A 523 -17.35 13.30 -7.54
C GLU A 523 -18.17 14.57 -7.38
N ASN A 524 -19.45 14.45 -7.04
CA ASN A 524 -20.32 15.60 -6.74
C ASN A 524 -19.76 16.42 -5.57
N ILE A 525 -19.39 15.77 -4.47
CA ILE A 525 -18.83 16.44 -3.30
C ILE A 525 -17.45 17.03 -3.61
N ARG A 526 -16.60 16.33 -4.38
CA ARG A 526 -15.30 16.84 -4.79
C ARG A 526 -15.43 18.15 -5.59
N ARG A 527 -16.30 18.21 -6.60
CA ARG A 527 -16.53 19.43 -7.39
C ARG A 527 -17.07 20.58 -6.55
N VAL A 528 -18.00 20.27 -5.65
CA VAL A 528 -18.57 21.29 -4.74
C VAL A 528 -17.51 21.83 -3.79
N ALA A 529 -16.66 20.98 -3.22
CA ALA A 529 -15.59 21.38 -2.32
C ALA A 529 -14.57 22.32 -3.01
N GLU A 530 -14.14 21.99 -4.25
CA GLU A 530 -13.25 22.86 -5.03
C GLU A 530 -13.93 24.19 -5.38
N THR A 531 -15.21 24.18 -5.72
CA THR A 531 -15.98 25.41 -6.00
C THR A 531 -16.10 26.27 -4.74
N ALA A 532 -16.41 25.68 -3.58
CA ALA A 532 -16.48 26.37 -2.31
C ALA A 532 -15.14 27.01 -1.92
N LYS A 533 -14.02 26.30 -2.18
CA LYS A 533 -12.66 26.82 -1.97
C LYS A 533 -12.39 28.09 -2.79
N LEU A 534 -12.73 28.07 -4.09
CA LEU A 534 -12.56 29.23 -4.96
C LEU A 534 -13.42 30.42 -4.50
N MET A 535 -14.63 30.17 -4.04
CA MET A 535 -15.52 31.21 -3.50
C MET A 535 -15.01 31.75 -2.15
N ALA A 536 -14.50 30.90 -1.28
CA ALA A 536 -13.86 31.34 -0.04
C ALA A 536 -12.58 32.15 -0.32
N ASP A 537 -11.77 31.77 -1.35
CA ASP A 537 -10.65 32.58 -1.81
C ASP A 537 -11.09 33.94 -2.34
N ALA A 538 -12.27 34.02 -2.96
CA ALA A 538 -12.88 35.31 -3.34
C ALA A 538 -13.37 36.16 -2.14
N GLY A 539 -13.20 35.66 -0.90
CA GLY A 539 -13.56 36.36 0.33
C GLY A 539 -15.03 36.20 0.74
N LEU A 540 -15.73 35.17 0.27
CA LEU A 540 -17.13 34.92 0.58
C LEU A 540 -17.33 34.01 1.80
N ILE A 541 -18.50 34.15 2.46
CA ILE A 541 -19.03 33.13 3.37
C ILE A 541 -19.91 32.20 2.51
N VAL A 542 -19.48 30.94 2.35
CA VAL A 542 -20.14 29.97 1.47
C VAL A 542 -20.95 28.99 2.32
N LEU A 543 -22.24 28.86 2.02
CA LEU A 543 -23.14 27.92 2.68
C LEU A 543 -23.35 26.71 1.75
N VAL A 544 -22.83 25.56 2.09
CA VAL A 544 -22.92 24.33 1.30
C VAL A 544 -24.00 23.45 1.89
N SER A 545 -25.09 23.21 1.17
CA SER A 545 -26.22 22.38 1.62
C SER A 545 -26.33 21.09 0.83
N PHE A 546 -25.71 20.03 1.34
CA PHE A 546 -25.66 18.71 0.69
C PHE A 546 -25.90 17.58 1.71
N ILE A 547 -26.35 16.42 1.25
CA ILE A 547 -26.44 15.24 2.11
C ILE A 547 -25.03 14.86 2.59
N SER A 548 -24.06 14.82 1.67
CA SER A 548 -22.65 14.49 1.95
C SER A 548 -22.52 13.23 2.81
N PRO A 549 -22.96 12.04 2.31
CA PRO A 549 -23.21 10.88 3.17
C PRO A 549 -21.95 10.29 3.79
N PHE A 550 -20.78 10.45 3.16
CA PHE A 550 -19.56 9.80 3.59
C PHE A 550 -18.64 10.76 4.36
N ARG A 551 -18.07 10.29 5.48
CA ARG A 551 -17.12 11.07 6.31
C ARG A 551 -15.84 11.42 5.57
N ALA A 552 -15.36 10.50 4.70
CA ALA A 552 -14.13 10.69 3.93
C ALA A 552 -14.19 11.92 3.04
N GLU A 553 -15.32 12.12 2.34
CA GLU A 553 -15.52 13.27 1.45
C GLU A 553 -15.69 14.59 2.22
N ARG A 554 -16.37 14.58 3.38
CA ARG A 554 -16.45 15.76 4.25
C ARG A 554 -15.08 16.13 4.83
N ARG A 555 -14.26 15.13 5.22
CA ARG A 555 -12.89 15.36 5.65
C ARG A 555 -12.03 15.91 4.53
N MET A 556 -12.13 15.37 3.32
CA MET A 556 -11.44 15.89 2.13
C MET A 556 -11.83 17.36 1.88
N ALA A 557 -13.11 17.71 1.97
CA ALA A 557 -13.57 19.10 1.81
C ALA A 557 -12.98 20.02 2.90
N ARG A 558 -12.88 19.55 4.15
CA ARG A 558 -12.24 20.31 5.25
C ARG A 558 -10.76 20.54 4.99
N GLU A 559 -10.03 19.52 4.52
CA GLU A 559 -8.58 19.60 4.27
C GLU A 559 -8.21 20.47 3.06
N LEU A 560 -9.14 20.72 2.16
CA LEU A 560 -8.97 21.68 1.05
C LEU A 560 -8.97 23.13 1.51
N MET A 561 -9.56 23.44 2.69
CA MET A 561 -9.67 24.79 3.25
C MET A 561 -8.48 25.08 4.17
N ASN A 562 -8.25 26.37 4.46
CA ASN A 562 -7.28 26.74 5.47
C ASN A 562 -7.84 26.45 6.87
N GLU A 563 -6.93 26.38 7.85
CA GLU A 563 -7.31 26.16 9.24
C GLU A 563 -8.35 27.22 9.72
N GLY A 564 -9.43 26.73 10.31
CA GLY A 564 -10.53 27.57 10.82
C GLY A 564 -11.44 28.18 9.75
N GLU A 565 -11.43 27.71 8.49
CA GLU A 565 -12.32 28.18 7.44
C GLU A 565 -13.46 27.22 7.11
N PHE A 566 -13.32 25.95 7.49
CA PHE A 566 -14.37 24.95 7.30
C PHE A 566 -15.14 24.74 8.60
N VAL A 567 -16.45 24.89 8.55
CA VAL A 567 -17.37 24.70 9.67
C VAL A 567 -18.39 23.62 9.28
N GLU A 568 -18.27 22.43 9.86
CA GLU A 568 -19.22 21.33 9.64
C GLU A 568 -20.46 21.54 10.51
N VAL A 569 -21.61 21.69 9.87
CA VAL A 569 -22.92 21.85 10.53
C VAL A 569 -23.71 20.56 10.32
N PHE A 570 -23.85 19.77 11.37
CA PHE A 570 -24.66 18.55 11.34
C PHE A 570 -26.10 18.88 11.67
N VAL A 571 -26.98 18.72 10.67
CA VAL A 571 -28.42 18.89 10.79
C VAL A 571 -29.04 17.56 11.12
N ASP A 572 -29.11 17.27 12.42
CA ASP A 572 -29.58 16.01 12.96
C ASP A 572 -31.09 15.96 13.02
N THR A 573 -31.63 14.98 12.32
CA THR A 573 -33.07 14.71 12.28
C THR A 573 -33.26 13.21 12.17
N PRO A 574 -34.01 12.58 13.09
CA PRO A 574 -34.30 11.16 13.00
C PRO A 574 -34.88 10.76 11.65
N PHE A 575 -34.53 9.55 11.19
CA PHE A 575 -34.96 9.02 9.89
C PHE A 575 -36.49 9.06 9.74
N GLU A 576 -37.20 8.65 10.78
CA GLU A 576 -38.68 8.62 10.81
C GLU A 576 -39.27 10.00 10.59
N GLU A 577 -38.65 11.03 11.16
CA GLU A 577 -39.09 12.41 11.00
C GLU A 577 -38.76 12.96 9.60
N CYS A 578 -37.58 12.59 9.04
CA CYS A 578 -37.25 12.94 7.67
C CYS A 578 -38.22 12.28 6.67
N ALA A 579 -38.54 10.99 6.88
CA ALA A 579 -39.53 10.28 6.07
C ALA A 579 -40.94 10.81 6.23
N ARG A 580 -41.34 11.26 7.45
CA ARG A 580 -42.63 11.91 7.69
C ARG A 580 -42.72 13.25 6.98
N ARG A 581 -41.66 14.05 6.99
CA ARG A 581 -41.62 15.35 6.31
C ARG A 581 -41.68 15.21 4.80
N ASP A 582 -40.94 14.31 4.23
CA ASP A 582 -40.80 13.96 2.81
C ASP A 582 -41.27 15.04 1.81
N PRO A 583 -40.74 16.27 1.84
CA PRO A 583 -41.29 17.41 1.08
C PRO A 583 -41.28 17.21 -0.43
N LYS A 584 -40.52 16.22 -0.93
CA LYS A 584 -40.37 15.92 -2.35
C LYS A 584 -40.96 14.55 -2.74
N GLY A 585 -41.52 13.79 -1.81
CA GLY A 585 -42.06 12.46 -2.04
C GLY A 585 -40.97 11.41 -2.38
N LEU A 586 -39.73 11.68 -2.02
CA LEU A 586 -38.58 10.82 -2.37
C LEU A 586 -38.48 9.58 -1.47
N TYR A 587 -38.82 9.72 -0.18
CA TYR A 587 -38.86 8.56 0.74
C TYR A 587 -39.93 7.56 0.35
N ALA A 588 -41.12 8.04 0.01
CA ALA A 588 -42.20 7.16 -0.47
C ALA A 588 -41.77 6.37 -1.71
N LYS A 589 -41.11 7.01 -2.67
CA LYS A 589 -40.60 6.35 -3.88
C LYS A 589 -39.45 5.37 -3.58
N ALA A 590 -38.52 5.73 -2.68
CA ALA A 590 -37.40 4.86 -2.31
C ALA A 590 -37.90 3.61 -1.57
N LEU A 591 -38.82 3.76 -0.61
CA LEU A 591 -39.42 2.64 0.12
C LEU A 591 -40.25 1.71 -0.78
N ASN A 592 -40.83 2.24 -1.87
CA ASN A 592 -41.53 1.45 -2.89
C ASN A 592 -40.57 0.81 -3.93
N GLY A 593 -39.24 1.05 -3.83
CA GLY A 593 -38.24 0.52 -4.78
C GLY A 593 -38.19 1.24 -6.14
N GLU A 594 -38.87 2.40 -6.27
CA GLU A 594 -38.86 3.23 -7.49
C GLU A 594 -37.56 4.03 -7.65
N ILE A 595 -36.84 4.29 -6.56
CA ILE A 595 -35.55 4.98 -6.53
C ILE A 595 -34.54 4.07 -5.85
N GLN A 596 -33.40 3.84 -6.51
CA GLN A 596 -32.27 3.08 -5.98
C GLN A 596 -31.19 4.03 -5.45
N ASN A 597 -30.34 3.52 -4.58
CA ASN A 597 -29.22 4.25 -3.94
C ASN A 597 -29.69 5.50 -3.17
N PHE A 598 -30.81 5.41 -2.46
CA PHE A 598 -31.33 6.54 -1.67
C PHE A 598 -30.71 6.53 -0.26
N THR A 599 -30.03 7.62 0.10
CA THR A 599 -29.32 7.73 1.39
C THR A 599 -30.29 7.62 2.58
N GLY A 600 -30.01 6.68 3.46
CA GLY A 600 -30.82 6.37 4.64
C GLY A 600 -31.83 5.23 4.41
N VAL A 601 -32.03 4.75 3.18
CA VAL A 601 -32.89 3.58 2.85
C VAL A 601 -32.03 2.41 2.40
N ASP A 602 -31.44 2.48 1.21
CA ASP A 602 -30.59 1.46 0.60
C ASP A 602 -29.13 1.91 0.37
N SER A 603 -28.80 3.16 0.75
CA SER A 603 -27.43 3.70 0.78
C SER A 603 -27.14 4.30 2.17
N PRO A 604 -25.93 4.09 2.73
CA PRO A 604 -25.61 4.52 4.09
C PRO A 604 -25.47 6.04 4.21
N TYR A 605 -25.71 6.54 5.43
CA TYR A 605 -25.31 7.87 5.88
C TYR A 605 -24.39 7.73 7.10
N GLU A 606 -23.15 8.19 6.95
CA GLU A 606 -22.15 8.18 8.03
C GLU A 606 -22.24 9.49 8.82
N THR A 607 -22.83 9.45 10.02
CA THR A 607 -22.96 10.63 10.89
C THR A 607 -21.59 11.21 11.23
N PRO A 608 -21.43 12.57 11.31
CA PRO A 608 -20.19 13.19 11.76
C PRO A 608 -19.79 12.72 13.17
N GLU A 609 -18.50 12.47 13.38
CA GLU A 609 -17.97 12.12 14.72
C GLU A 609 -17.86 13.35 15.63
N ARG A 610 -17.47 14.49 15.06
CA ARG A 610 -17.30 15.77 15.74
C ARG A 610 -17.63 16.90 14.77
N ALA A 611 -18.91 17.20 14.60
CA ALA A 611 -19.34 18.41 13.91
C ALA A 611 -18.95 19.66 14.72
N ASP A 612 -18.61 20.74 14.03
CA ASP A 612 -18.34 22.02 14.69
C ASP A 612 -19.61 22.62 15.29
N ILE A 613 -20.74 22.38 14.62
CA ILE A 613 -22.09 22.75 15.09
C ILE A 613 -23.00 21.53 14.91
N HIS A 614 -23.70 21.14 15.96
CA HIS A 614 -24.70 20.07 15.94
C HIS A 614 -26.07 20.67 16.27
N ILE A 615 -27.02 20.55 15.35
CA ILE A 615 -28.40 21.10 15.49
C ILE A 615 -29.42 19.97 15.35
N GLU A 616 -30.23 19.80 16.38
CA GLU A 616 -31.37 18.89 16.38
C GLU A 616 -32.64 19.66 15.92
N THR A 617 -33.29 19.14 14.88
CA THR A 617 -34.42 19.86 14.25
C THR A 617 -35.78 19.40 14.70
N THR A 618 -35.86 18.42 15.59
CA THR A 618 -37.15 17.91 16.09
C THR A 618 -37.76 18.88 17.08
N ALA A 619 -39.01 19.29 16.84
CA ALA A 619 -39.79 20.21 17.69
C ALA A 619 -39.15 21.59 17.91
N ARG A 620 -38.29 22.06 17.02
CA ARG A 620 -37.69 23.41 17.05
C ARG A 620 -38.02 24.19 15.78
N ALA A 621 -38.22 25.49 15.91
CA ALA A 621 -38.44 26.36 14.76
C ALA A 621 -37.13 26.59 13.98
N PRO A 622 -37.15 26.63 12.64
CA PRO A 622 -35.94 26.89 11.84
C PRO A 622 -35.23 28.20 12.22
N GLU A 623 -35.97 29.21 12.61
CA GLU A 623 -35.45 30.52 13.02
C GLU A 623 -34.59 30.42 14.28
N GLU A 624 -35.00 29.62 15.28
CA GLU A 624 -34.24 29.39 16.51
C GLU A 624 -32.91 28.69 16.22
N LEU A 625 -32.91 27.71 15.29
CA LEU A 625 -31.71 27.00 14.87
C LEU A 625 -30.73 27.91 14.13
N VAL A 626 -31.26 28.82 13.32
CA VAL A 626 -30.44 29.82 12.62
C VAL A 626 -29.83 30.82 13.60
N ASP A 627 -30.55 31.20 14.66
CA ASP A 627 -30.05 32.09 15.72
C ASP A 627 -28.88 31.44 16.47
N GLU A 628 -28.95 30.13 16.72
CA GLU A 628 -27.89 29.36 17.34
C GLU A 628 -26.61 29.31 16.46
N VAL A 629 -26.78 29.03 15.16
CA VAL A 629 -25.64 29.02 14.22
C VAL A 629 -25.05 30.43 14.07
N GLU A 630 -25.86 31.45 13.96
CA GLU A 630 -25.40 32.86 13.88
C GLU A 630 -24.62 33.27 15.14
N ALA A 631 -25.13 32.93 16.33
CA ALA A 631 -24.46 33.22 17.59
C ALA A 631 -23.06 32.53 17.66
N TRP A 632 -22.99 31.28 17.24
CA TRP A 632 -21.72 30.54 17.16
C TRP A 632 -20.71 31.21 16.21
N LEU A 633 -21.18 31.70 15.04
CA LEU A 633 -20.35 32.42 14.07
C LEU A 633 -19.83 33.74 14.61
N LYS A 634 -20.69 34.51 15.32
CA LYS A 634 -20.31 35.77 15.96
C LYS A 634 -19.28 35.59 17.06
N GLU A 635 -19.45 34.57 17.90
CA GLU A 635 -18.52 34.26 18.98
C GLU A 635 -17.09 34.00 18.46
N ARG A 636 -16.98 33.42 17.25
CA ARG A 636 -15.70 33.08 16.61
C ARG A 636 -15.21 34.07 15.56
N GLY A 637 -15.90 35.22 15.44
CA GLY A 637 -15.48 36.34 14.60
C GLY A 637 -15.62 36.12 13.10
N TYR A 638 -16.57 35.28 12.67
CA TYR A 638 -16.88 35.12 11.23
C TYR A 638 -17.80 36.18 10.68
N CYS A 639 -18.64 36.77 11.51
CA CYS A 639 -19.62 37.81 11.14
C CYS A 639 -19.81 38.86 12.23
#